data_12dfa1b899e7bc8c0dd442c1cca23387
#
_entry.id   12dfa1b899e7bc8c0dd442c1cca23387
#
_cell.length_a   1.000
_cell.length_b   1.000
_cell.length_c   1.000
_cell.angle_alpha   90.00
_cell.angle_beta   90.00
_cell.angle_gamma   90.00
#
_symmetry.space_group_name_H-M   'P 1'
#
loop_
_entity.id
_entity.type
_entity.pdbx_description
1 polymer ?
#
loop_
_entity_poly.entity_id
_entity_poly.type
_entity_poly.pdbx_seq_one_letter_code
_entity_poly.pdbx_strand_id
1 'polypeptide(L)'
;MASPDKYNYLPKAAELVKKSQSAEGVERLKVYKNYLQAGLDALTKQFQKGTSIIQLLRARSALMDHILATSWSQFAVNSYSALIAVGGYGREELQPFSDIDILVLLNEDSNDESSQSQNLELEAWLAFLWDIGLEVGHSVRTIAHCEALALEDISVATNLIESRFICGNRRLLRSLNERIKQPSFWPSEKFFQAKVDEQVARHIKFKETSFNLEPNIKSNPGGLRDLQVIQWITLKHFKSSSLHDLIKYGVFTRREYRSLLNGQQFLHRVRFALHVLTGKREDRLLFEHQKKVAEWLGFEDHDNKLAVEHLMQRYYRAVMIIRNLNELFLQIFEQEYLKLGQDADFIDLDEDFYLHNQRIGIKEPDLFLRKPHALIKIFRHIALNPEIIQIEAKTMRKIRSSQQMVNRQYRRDPINISYFKEFLSTKQITSRGFALMKRTNILGAMIPKFAQIEGQMQFDLFHAYTVDEHTLFLLRYIIRYNKSEFHHEFPLCRKIMKTLVDPTPLYLAAIFHDIGKGRGGDHSELGAVDALEYCNSIGLEKHIAELVSWLVKNHLIMSLVAQRKDISDPDVIESFASKIPSILHLELLYVLTVSDIRATNPTLWNSWKESLLKELFLATKHYLTQSTPRANQNEMMEDTRQQVLEQFTKTGDSIEPVRELLTELGNDYLLRYHPEQIIWQTEQLLSQPELPYVAIKNHRSQAGTEVFIAVEDQPDLFAAITALLSQNHLNIQAATLFTSPKGLCLDTFIVLDEQGHPLSYEQRIQEIQDNLIDGLSDMEGRAGSVSRAVPTRLKYFTVKTRIKFINDNTSPFTTLEITALDRPALLANIGQAFRDCDIEVHSAKIVTLGERVEDTFTISDRDNKPITDEKRIENIKHHLEQAINA
;
A
#
# COMPACT_ATOMS: atom_id res chain seq x y z
N MET A 1 -35.37 -7.11 -26.49
CA MET A 1 -34.17 -7.96 -26.38
C MET A 1 -33.15 -7.62 -27.46
N ALA A 2 -31.91 -7.47 -27.12
CA ALA A 2 -30.84 -7.52 -28.11
C ALA A 2 -30.59 -9.00 -28.43
N SER A 3 -30.86 -9.42 -29.65
CA SER A 3 -30.54 -10.77 -30.10
C SER A 3 -29.05 -10.98 -30.16
N PRO A 4 -28.48 -12.12 -29.68
CA PRO A 4 -27.08 -12.45 -29.86
C PRO A 4 -26.66 -12.47 -31.33
N ASP A 5 -27.57 -12.70 -32.24
CA ASP A 5 -27.33 -12.66 -33.72
C ASP A 5 -26.87 -11.28 -34.24
N LYS A 6 -27.07 -10.22 -33.43
CA LYS A 6 -26.48 -8.90 -33.73
C LYS A 6 -24.94 -8.93 -33.68
N TYR A 7 -24.36 -9.91 -33.01
CA TYR A 7 -22.94 -10.11 -32.84
C TYR A 7 -22.50 -11.36 -33.62
N ASN A 8 -22.01 -11.18 -34.85
CA ASN A 8 -21.67 -12.27 -35.79
C ASN A 8 -20.70 -13.32 -35.25
N TYR A 9 -20.02 -13.03 -34.16
CA TYR A 9 -19.05 -13.90 -33.50
C TYR A 9 -19.65 -14.77 -32.39
N LEU A 10 -20.87 -14.47 -31.92
CA LEU A 10 -21.56 -15.29 -30.91
C LEU A 10 -22.22 -16.52 -31.55
N PRO A 11 -22.45 -17.60 -30.78
CA PRO A 11 -23.24 -18.72 -31.23
C PRO A 11 -24.64 -18.26 -31.67
N LYS A 12 -25.18 -18.84 -32.76
CA LYS A 12 -26.47 -18.44 -33.29
C LYS A 12 -27.61 -18.78 -32.30
N ALA A 13 -28.53 -17.84 -32.11
CA ALA A 13 -29.67 -18.01 -31.23
C ALA A 13 -30.53 -19.21 -31.60
N ALA A 14 -30.82 -19.42 -32.91
CA ALA A 14 -31.62 -20.52 -33.40
C ALA A 14 -31.04 -21.91 -33.12
N GLU A 15 -29.72 -22.01 -32.93
CA GLU A 15 -29.07 -23.27 -32.58
C GLU A 15 -29.41 -23.73 -31.15
N LEU A 16 -29.40 -22.81 -30.17
CA LEU A 16 -29.80 -23.13 -28.81
C LEU A 16 -31.26 -23.61 -28.78
N VAL A 17 -32.17 -22.85 -29.39
CA VAL A 17 -33.61 -23.20 -29.44
C VAL A 17 -33.84 -24.58 -30.02
N LYS A 18 -33.25 -24.85 -31.24
CA LYS A 18 -33.41 -26.12 -31.91
C LYS A 18 -32.89 -27.31 -31.09
N LYS A 19 -31.66 -27.21 -30.59
CA LYS A 19 -31.02 -28.29 -29.81
C LYS A 19 -31.69 -28.53 -28.47
N SER A 20 -32.12 -27.47 -27.77
CA SER A 20 -32.71 -27.58 -26.45
C SER A 20 -34.16 -28.09 -26.48
N GLN A 21 -34.91 -27.87 -27.57
CA GLN A 21 -36.26 -28.42 -27.74
C GLN A 21 -36.26 -29.94 -28.01
N SER A 22 -35.19 -30.46 -28.63
CA SER A 22 -35.06 -31.91 -28.93
C SER A 22 -34.33 -32.68 -27.81
N ALA A 23 -33.86 -32.04 -26.76
CA ALA A 23 -33.08 -32.64 -25.67
C ALA A 23 -33.88 -32.64 -24.35
N GLU A 24 -33.69 -33.69 -23.53
CA GLU A 24 -34.32 -33.81 -22.21
C GLU A 24 -33.30 -34.12 -21.13
N GLY A 25 -33.64 -33.85 -19.86
CA GLY A 25 -32.80 -34.17 -18.70
C GLY A 25 -31.34 -33.71 -18.83
N VAL A 26 -30.42 -34.63 -18.61
CA VAL A 26 -28.97 -34.38 -18.63
C VAL A 26 -28.47 -33.85 -19.99
N GLU A 27 -29.08 -34.30 -21.10
CA GLU A 27 -28.66 -33.85 -22.42
C GLU A 27 -29.01 -32.38 -22.67
N ARG A 28 -30.18 -31.94 -22.13
CA ARG A 28 -30.56 -30.52 -22.18
C ARG A 28 -29.56 -29.65 -21.40
N LEU A 29 -29.11 -30.08 -20.21
CA LEU A 29 -28.05 -29.38 -19.46
C LEU A 29 -26.78 -29.23 -20.26
N LYS A 30 -26.32 -30.28 -20.95
CA LYS A 30 -25.13 -30.23 -21.80
C LYS A 30 -25.26 -29.25 -22.95
N VAL A 31 -26.42 -29.14 -23.57
CA VAL A 31 -26.67 -28.19 -24.67
C VAL A 31 -26.46 -26.75 -24.18
N TYR A 32 -27.02 -26.40 -23.01
CA TYR A 32 -26.87 -25.04 -22.45
C TYR A 32 -25.44 -24.77 -21.98
N LYS A 33 -24.79 -25.73 -21.31
CA LYS A 33 -23.36 -25.59 -20.92
C LYS A 33 -22.44 -25.36 -22.12
N ASN A 34 -22.62 -26.15 -23.19
CA ASN A 34 -21.83 -26.00 -24.40
C ASN A 34 -22.06 -24.64 -25.09
N TYR A 35 -23.32 -24.15 -25.10
CA TYR A 35 -23.65 -22.86 -25.66
C TYR A 35 -23.05 -21.70 -24.85
N LEU A 36 -23.09 -21.79 -23.52
CA LEU A 36 -22.43 -20.84 -22.61
C LEU A 36 -20.92 -20.80 -22.84
N GLN A 37 -20.27 -21.97 -22.91
CA GLN A 37 -18.82 -22.06 -23.13
C GLN A 37 -18.42 -21.52 -24.49
N ALA A 38 -19.11 -21.89 -25.55
CA ALA A 38 -18.86 -21.35 -26.90
C ALA A 38 -19.01 -19.82 -26.96
N GLY A 39 -20.01 -19.29 -26.23
CA GLY A 39 -20.17 -17.84 -26.08
C GLY A 39 -19.01 -17.18 -25.36
N LEU A 40 -18.53 -17.76 -24.25
CA LEU A 40 -17.38 -17.25 -23.51
C LEU A 40 -16.07 -17.28 -24.34
N ASP A 41 -15.84 -18.38 -25.06
CA ASP A 41 -14.67 -18.53 -25.93
C ASP A 41 -14.68 -17.49 -27.05
N ALA A 42 -15.84 -17.26 -27.66
CA ALA A 42 -16.02 -16.24 -28.68
C ALA A 42 -15.74 -14.83 -28.16
N LEU A 43 -16.26 -14.48 -26.99
CA LEU A 43 -16.00 -13.19 -26.34
C LEU A 43 -14.53 -13.01 -25.98
N THR A 44 -13.89 -14.03 -25.44
CA THR A 44 -12.46 -14.04 -25.11
C THR A 44 -11.59 -13.81 -26.33
N LYS A 45 -11.90 -14.53 -27.45
CA LYS A 45 -11.20 -14.35 -28.72
C LYS A 45 -11.37 -12.94 -29.28
N GLN A 46 -12.55 -12.33 -29.15
CA GLN A 46 -12.79 -10.97 -29.61
C GLN A 46 -12.10 -9.93 -28.72
N PHE A 47 -12.02 -10.19 -27.39
CA PHE A 47 -11.25 -9.36 -26.48
C PHE A 47 -9.78 -9.29 -26.88
N GLN A 48 -9.16 -10.43 -27.18
CA GLN A 48 -7.77 -10.52 -27.66
C GLN A 48 -7.55 -9.80 -28.99
N LYS A 49 -8.57 -9.75 -29.85
CA LYS A 49 -8.55 -8.98 -31.11
C LYS A 49 -8.72 -7.47 -30.92
N GLY A 50 -8.90 -7.00 -29.68
CA GLY A 50 -9.05 -5.58 -29.39
C GLY A 50 -10.45 -5.00 -29.57
N THR A 51 -11.48 -5.85 -29.70
CA THR A 51 -12.88 -5.39 -29.78
C THR A 51 -13.24 -4.50 -28.59
N SER A 52 -14.07 -3.49 -28.81
CA SER A 52 -14.53 -2.57 -27.78
C SER A 52 -15.11 -3.31 -26.59
N ILE A 53 -14.63 -3.02 -25.38
CA ILE A 53 -15.09 -3.67 -24.15
C ILE A 53 -16.59 -3.47 -23.93
N ILE A 54 -17.12 -2.29 -24.24
CA ILE A 54 -18.56 -2.01 -24.10
C ILE A 54 -19.39 -2.91 -25.04
N GLN A 55 -18.90 -3.18 -26.24
CA GLN A 55 -19.55 -4.13 -27.13
C GLN A 55 -19.51 -5.55 -26.60
N LEU A 56 -18.38 -5.98 -26.01
CA LEU A 56 -18.25 -7.31 -25.42
C LEU A 56 -19.19 -7.52 -24.23
N LEU A 57 -19.32 -6.52 -23.33
CA LEU A 57 -20.24 -6.60 -22.19
C LEU A 57 -21.71 -6.67 -22.63
N ARG A 58 -22.09 -5.86 -23.64
CA ARG A 58 -23.42 -5.94 -24.24
C ARG A 58 -23.68 -7.26 -24.95
N ALA A 59 -22.68 -7.79 -25.66
CA ALA A 59 -22.76 -9.10 -26.30
C ALA A 59 -22.93 -10.22 -25.26
N ARG A 60 -22.23 -10.16 -24.13
CA ARG A 60 -22.41 -11.09 -23.01
C ARG A 60 -23.81 -10.98 -22.42
N SER A 61 -24.33 -9.78 -22.23
CA SER A 61 -25.70 -9.58 -21.74
C SER A 61 -26.75 -10.10 -22.70
N ALA A 62 -26.57 -9.90 -24.02
CA ALA A 62 -27.48 -10.43 -25.03
C ALA A 62 -27.45 -11.97 -25.12
N LEU A 63 -26.27 -12.59 -24.97
CA LEU A 63 -26.11 -14.03 -24.85
C LEU A 63 -26.93 -14.58 -23.68
N MET A 64 -26.81 -13.91 -22.52
CA MET A 64 -27.51 -14.29 -21.30
C MET A 64 -29.03 -14.08 -21.40
N ASP A 65 -29.47 -12.94 -21.97
CA ASP A 65 -30.88 -12.68 -22.27
C ASP A 65 -31.51 -13.83 -23.05
N HIS A 66 -30.77 -14.31 -24.07
CA HIS A 66 -31.26 -15.41 -24.91
C HIS A 66 -31.35 -16.75 -24.15
N ILE A 67 -30.33 -17.07 -23.35
CA ILE A 67 -30.33 -18.29 -22.50
C ILE A 67 -31.51 -18.27 -21.53
N LEU A 68 -31.67 -17.17 -20.79
CA LEU A 68 -32.73 -17.02 -19.80
C LEU A 68 -34.11 -17.05 -20.45
N ALA A 69 -34.32 -16.33 -21.55
CA ALA A 69 -35.61 -16.32 -22.22
C ALA A 69 -35.97 -17.69 -22.85
N THR A 70 -34.97 -18.39 -23.42
CA THR A 70 -35.19 -19.73 -23.99
C THR A 70 -35.53 -20.74 -22.90
N SER A 71 -34.80 -20.79 -21.81
CA SER A 71 -35.09 -21.67 -20.68
C SER A 71 -36.40 -21.31 -20.01
N TRP A 72 -36.68 -20.00 -19.79
CA TRP A 72 -37.96 -19.54 -19.24
C TRP A 72 -39.19 -20.10 -19.99
N SER A 73 -39.14 -20.08 -21.32
CA SER A 73 -40.22 -20.61 -22.16
C SER A 73 -40.39 -22.14 -22.07
N GLN A 74 -39.32 -22.88 -21.74
CA GLN A 74 -39.32 -24.33 -21.64
C GLN A 74 -39.85 -24.87 -20.29
N PHE A 75 -39.78 -24.06 -19.26
CA PHE A 75 -40.27 -24.39 -17.92
C PHE A 75 -41.69 -23.87 -17.68
N ALA A 76 -42.39 -23.41 -18.74
CA ALA A 76 -43.75 -22.89 -18.66
C ALA A 76 -43.96 -21.80 -17.61
N VAL A 77 -42.88 -21.14 -17.18
CA VAL A 77 -42.94 -20.04 -16.22
C VAL A 77 -43.75 -18.92 -16.88
N ASN A 78 -44.86 -18.65 -16.36
CA ASN A 78 -46.09 -18.17 -16.91
C ASN A 78 -46.09 -16.77 -17.55
N SER A 79 -47.07 -16.54 -18.45
CA SER A 79 -47.42 -15.22 -19.03
C SER A 79 -47.88 -14.16 -18.00
N TYR A 80 -48.06 -14.53 -16.74
CA TYR A 80 -48.47 -13.64 -15.62
C TYR A 80 -47.30 -13.04 -14.85
N SER A 81 -46.09 -13.49 -15.07
CA SER A 81 -44.88 -12.95 -14.45
C SER A 81 -43.94 -12.27 -15.48
N ALA A 82 -43.01 -11.48 -15.00
CA ALA A 82 -41.99 -10.86 -15.80
C ALA A 82 -40.59 -11.16 -15.25
N LEU A 83 -39.69 -11.56 -16.14
CA LEU A 83 -38.27 -11.69 -15.83
C LEU A 83 -37.53 -10.38 -16.18
N ILE A 84 -36.85 -9.86 -15.20
CA ILE A 84 -36.22 -8.55 -15.25
C ILE A 84 -34.75 -8.68 -14.82
N ALA A 85 -33.83 -8.12 -15.63
CA ALA A 85 -32.43 -7.96 -15.26
C ALA A 85 -32.28 -6.74 -14.36
N VAL A 86 -31.52 -6.88 -13.27
CA VAL A 86 -31.22 -5.79 -12.34
C VAL A 86 -29.71 -5.66 -12.12
N GLY A 87 -29.27 -4.64 -11.42
CA GLY A 87 -27.85 -4.42 -11.12
C GLY A 87 -26.95 -4.31 -12.36
N GLY A 88 -25.77 -4.93 -12.32
CA GLY A 88 -24.81 -4.89 -13.45
C GLY A 88 -25.38 -5.53 -14.74
N TYR A 89 -26.22 -6.52 -14.61
CA TYR A 89 -26.90 -7.15 -15.71
C TYR A 89 -28.00 -6.25 -16.31
N GLY A 90 -28.71 -5.52 -15.46
CA GLY A 90 -29.68 -4.50 -15.89
C GLY A 90 -29.03 -3.40 -16.75
N ARG A 91 -27.81 -2.95 -16.42
CA ARG A 91 -27.03 -1.95 -17.16
C ARG A 91 -26.37 -2.48 -18.44
N GLU A 92 -26.50 -3.74 -18.76
CA GLU A 92 -25.76 -4.41 -19.85
C GLU A 92 -24.22 -4.37 -19.67
N GLU A 93 -23.75 -4.37 -18.41
CA GLU A 93 -22.33 -4.36 -18.01
C GLU A 93 -21.89 -5.73 -17.43
N LEU A 94 -22.50 -6.83 -17.90
CA LEU A 94 -22.24 -8.16 -17.38
C LEU A 94 -20.84 -8.65 -17.74
N GLN A 95 -19.98 -8.80 -16.75
CA GLN A 95 -18.63 -9.35 -16.91
C GLN A 95 -18.68 -10.89 -17.06
N PRO A 96 -17.64 -11.53 -17.62
CA PRO A 96 -17.48 -12.99 -17.52
C PRO A 96 -17.54 -13.41 -16.04
N PHE A 97 -18.13 -14.50 -15.70
CA PHE A 97 -18.22 -15.02 -14.33
C PHE A 97 -18.84 -14.09 -13.27
N SER A 98 -19.46 -12.95 -13.66
CA SER A 98 -20.28 -12.19 -12.72
C SER A 98 -21.61 -12.89 -12.47
N ASP A 99 -22.12 -12.75 -11.24
CA ASP A 99 -23.46 -13.11 -10.87
C ASP A 99 -24.49 -12.42 -11.80
N ILE A 100 -25.57 -13.16 -12.04
CA ILE A 100 -26.69 -12.73 -12.88
C ILE A 100 -27.83 -12.34 -11.93
N ASP A 101 -27.95 -11.02 -11.72
CA ASP A 101 -28.99 -10.49 -10.85
C ASP A 101 -30.32 -10.38 -11.60
N ILE A 102 -31.34 -11.14 -11.15
CA ILE A 102 -32.68 -11.15 -11.74
C ILE A 102 -33.78 -10.87 -10.72
N LEU A 103 -34.83 -10.22 -11.17
CA LEU A 103 -36.06 -10.01 -10.46
C LEU A 103 -37.18 -10.70 -11.23
N VAL A 104 -37.86 -11.65 -10.59
CA VAL A 104 -39.12 -12.21 -11.06
C VAL A 104 -40.26 -11.38 -10.46
N LEU A 105 -40.93 -10.61 -11.30
CA LEU A 105 -42.02 -9.74 -10.90
C LEU A 105 -43.37 -10.46 -11.12
N LEU A 106 -44.10 -10.67 -10.01
CA LEU A 106 -45.36 -11.36 -9.99
C LEU A 106 -46.54 -10.37 -10.11
N ASN A 107 -47.66 -10.86 -10.66
CA ASN A 107 -48.94 -10.15 -10.60
C ASN A 107 -49.58 -10.27 -9.20
N GLU A 108 -50.27 -9.24 -8.74
CA GLU A 108 -50.94 -9.22 -7.42
C GLU A 108 -52.24 -10.04 -7.40
N ASP A 109 -52.82 -10.37 -8.59
CA ASP A 109 -54.13 -10.98 -8.72
C ASP A 109 -54.12 -12.53 -8.82
N SER A 110 -53.03 -13.23 -8.46
CA SER A 110 -52.93 -14.67 -8.57
C SER A 110 -53.62 -15.38 -7.39
N ASN A 111 -54.72 -16.11 -7.68
CA ASN A 111 -55.46 -16.92 -6.72
C ASN A 111 -54.62 -18.09 -6.17
N ASP A 112 -54.84 -18.52 -4.92
CA ASP A 112 -54.00 -19.43 -4.12
C ASP A 112 -53.59 -20.76 -4.76
N GLU A 113 -54.46 -21.45 -5.53
CA GLU A 113 -54.14 -22.73 -6.15
C GLU A 113 -53.22 -22.65 -7.37
N SER A 114 -53.30 -21.56 -8.15
CA SER A 114 -52.40 -21.34 -9.26
C SER A 114 -50.98 -20.91 -8.80
N SER A 115 -50.89 -20.34 -7.63
CA SER A 115 -49.62 -19.86 -7.04
C SER A 115 -48.69 -21.00 -6.62
N GLN A 116 -49.21 -22.14 -6.12
CA GLN A 116 -48.38 -23.29 -5.72
C GLN A 116 -47.73 -23.98 -6.91
N SER A 117 -48.45 -24.22 -8.01
CA SER A 117 -47.89 -24.80 -9.22
C SER A 117 -46.82 -23.90 -9.84
N GLN A 118 -47.05 -22.59 -9.84
CA GLN A 118 -46.13 -21.60 -10.38
C GLN A 118 -44.81 -21.51 -9.58
N ASN A 119 -44.88 -21.64 -8.24
CA ASN A 119 -43.71 -21.66 -7.39
C ASN A 119 -42.82 -22.88 -7.65
N LEU A 120 -43.43 -24.07 -7.86
CA LEU A 120 -42.68 -25.29 -8.19
C LEU A 120 -41.97 -25.20 -9.55
N GLU A 121 -42.63 -24.63 -10.55
CA GLU A 121 -42.00 -24.41 -11.86
C GLU A 121 -40.86 -23.40 -11.82
N LEU A 122 -41.01 -22.34 -11.04
CA LEU A 122 -39.97 -21.34 -10.81
C LEU A 122 -38.77 -21.92 -10.06
N GLU A 123 -39.00 -22.70 -9.03
CA GLU A 123 -37.94 -23.40 -8.28
C GLU A 123 -37.16 -24.36 -9.20
N ALA A 124 -37.91 -25.16 -10.01
CA ALA A 124 -37.28 -26.06 -10.98
C ALA A 124 -36.45 -25.30 -12.02
N TRP A 125 -36.91 -24.14 -12.49
CA TRP A 125 -36.18 -23.29 -13.41
C TRP A 125 -34.92 -22.69 -12.75
N LEU A 126 -35.01 -22.23 -11.51
CA LEU A 126 -33.86 -21.73 -10.78
C LEU A 126 -32.80 -22.83 -10.55
N ALA A 127 -33.25 -24.04 -10.15
CA ALA A 127 -32.38 -25.20 -10.04
C ALA A 127 -31.66 -25.51 -11.36
N PHE A 128 -32.40 -25.47 -12.48
CA PHE A 128 -31.83 -25.65 -13.81
C PHE A 128 -30.74 -24.60 -14.14
N LEU A 129 -30.94 -23.33 -13.77
CA LEU A 129 -29.91 -22.29 -13.98
C LEU A 129 -28.65 -22.58 -13.19
N TRP A 130 -28.77 -23.08 -11.97
CA TRP A 130 -27.58 -23.50 -11.19
C TRP A 130 -26.91 -24.73 -11.79
N ASP A 131 -27.70 -25.70 -12.25
CA ASP A 131 -27.19 -26.93 -12.87
C ASP A 131 -26.41 -26.66 -14.17
N ILE A 132 -26.79 -25.64 -14.94
CA ILE A 132 -26.02 -25.22 -16.12
C ILE A 132 -24.79 -24.39 -15.77
N GLY A 133 -24.54 -24.10 -14.47
CA GLY A 133 -23.34 -23.43 -13.96
C GLY A 133 -23.44 -21.91 -13.91
N LEU A 134 -24.65 -21.35 -13.81
CA LEU A 134 -24.87 -19.92 -13.63
C LEU A 134 -24.97 -19.58 -12.13
N GLU A 135 -24.22 -18.59 -11.70
CA GLU A 135 -24.41 -17.96 -10.39
C GLU A 135 -25.53 -16.92 -10.50
N VAL A 136 -26.70 -17.25 -9.98
CA VAL A 136 -27.89 -16.40 -10.09
C VAL A 136 -28.28 -15.82 -8.74
N GLY A 137 -28.18 -14.48 -8.65
CA GLY A 137 -28.83 -13.69 -7.61
C GLY A 137 -30.28 -13.43 -8.03
N HIS A 138 -31.25 -13.95 -7.26
CA HIS A 138 -32.64 -13.79 -7.64
C HIS A 138 -33.52 -13.21 -6.53
N SER A 139 -34.55 -12.55 -6.92
CA SER A 139 -35.65 -12.14 -6.03
C SER A 139 -37.00 -12.32 -6.73
N VAL A 140 -37.99 -12.76 -5.97
CA VAL A 140 -39.38 -12.98 -6.45
C VAL A 140 -40.26 -12.05 -5.65
N ARG A 141 -40.95 -11.09 -6.31
CA ARG A 141 -41.67 -10.02 -5.60
C ARG A 141 -42.87 -9.54 -6.42
N THR A 142 -43.88 -9.04 -5.73
CA THR A 142 -44.92 -8.21 -6.34
C THR A 142 -44.46 -6.76 -6.46
N ILE A 143 -45.23 -5.94 -7.20
CA ILE A 143 -44.92 -4.51 -7.35
C ILE A 143 -44.94 -3.78 -6.02
N ALA A 144 -45.97 -4.05 -5.18
CA ALA A 144 -46.11 -3.46 -3.86
C ALA A 144 -44.94 -3.84 -2.94
N HIS A 145 -44.52 -5.11 -2.96
CA HIS A 145 -43.38 -5.58 -2.18
C HIS A 145 -42.04 -4.95 -2.64
N CYS A 146 -41.86 -4.77 -3.97
CA CYS A 146 -40.71 -4.06 -4.50
C CYS A 146 -40.64 -2.60 -4.00
N GLU A 147 -41.79 -1.90 -4.01
CA GLU A 147 -41.88 -0.51 -3.56
C GLU A 147 -41.58 -0.37 -2.05
N ALA A 148 -42.18 -1.21 -1.21
CA ALA A 148 -41.94 -1.19 0.22
C ALA A 148 -40.49 -1.42 0.60
N LEU A 149 -39.87 -2.48 0.08
CA LEU A 149 -38.46 -2.75 0.35
C LEU A 149 -37.51 -1.67 -0.21
N ALA A 150 -37.85 -1.10 -1.36
CA ALA A 150 -37.02 -0.08 -1.96
C ALA A 150 -37.07 1.28 -1.20
N LEU A 151 -38.12 1.51 -0.43
CA LEU A 151 -38.19 2.70 0.45
C LEU A 151 -37.30 2.53 1.70
N GLU A 152 -37.07 1.30 2.13
CA GLU A 152 -36.22 0.97 3.28
C GLU A 152 -34.73 0.83 2.90
N ASP A 153 -34.44 0.23 1.73
CA ASP A 153 -33.09 -0.07 1.27
C ASP A 153 -32.76 0.61 -0.07
N ILE A 154 -31.80 1.55 0.00
CA ILE A 154 -31.31 2.28 -1.16
C ILE A 154 -30.70 1.36 -2.23
N SER A 155 -30.18 0.17 -1.86
CA SER A 155 -29.63 -0.80 -2.80
C SER A 155 -30.72 -1.45 -3.62
N VAL A 156 -31.87 -1.77 -2.99
CA VAL A 156 -33.07 -2.26 -3.68
C VAL A 156 -33.63 -1.19 -4.61
N ALA A 157 -33.76 0.06 -4.13
CA ALA A 157 -34.19 1.18 -4.96
C ALA A 157 -33.30 1.34 -6.20
N THR A 158 -31.99 1.26 -6.03
CA THR A 158 -31.01 1.35 -7.12
C THR A 158 -31.19 0.24 -8.15
N ASN A 159 -31.36 -1.01 -7.69
CA ASN A 159 -31.57 -2.17 -8.57
C ASN A 159 -32.88 -2.02 -9.40
N LEU A 160 -33.94 -1.47 -8.81
CA LEU A 160 -35.18 -1.21 -9.53
C LEU A 160 -35.03 -0.10 -10.58
N ILE A 161 -34.30 0.97 -10.26
CA ILE A 161 -34.04 2.07 -11.21
C ILE A 161 -33.24 1.58 -12.43
N GLU A 162 -32.37 0.59 -12.27
CA GLU A 162 -31.57 -0.01 -13.34
C GLU A 162 -32.26 -1.17 -14.06
N SER A 163 -33.48 -1.48 -13.70
CA SER A 163 -34.21 -2.64 -14.19
C SER A 163 -34.40 -2.63 -15.70
N ARG A 164 -34.20 -3.82 -16.35
CA ARG A 164 -34.34 -4.04 -17.78
C ARG A 164 -35.14 -5.30 -18.05
N PHE A 165 -36.11 -5.20 -18.96
CA PHE A 165 -36.97 -6.31 -19.34
C PHE A 165 -36.22 -7.40 -20.09
N ILE A 166 -36.42 -8.68 -19.71
CA ILE A 166 -35.90 -9.85 -20.43
C ILE A 166 -37.06 -10.54 -21.15
N CYS A 167 -38.03 -11.12 -20.45
CA CYS A 167 -39.17 -11.82 -21.06
C CYS A 167 -40.39 -11.84 -20.09
N GLY A 168 -41.50 -12.40 -20.55
CA GLY A 168 -42.75 -12.49 -19.79
C GLY A 168 -43.68 -11.28 -20.00
N ASN A 169 -44.43 -10.91 -18.98
CA ASN A 169 -45.45 -9.86 -19.05
C ASN A 169 -44.83 -8.46 -18.91
N ARG A 170 -44.63 -7.80 -20.02
CA ARG A 170 -44.02 -6.46 -20.07
C ARG A 170 -44.84 -5.36 -19.37
N ARG A 171 -46.11 -5.60 -19.16
CA ARG A 171 -47.00 -4.64 -18.45
C ARG A 171 -46.55 -4.48 -17.00
N LEU A 172 -46.13 -5.54 -16.32
CA LEU A 172 -45.66 -5.48 -14.93
C LEU A 172 -44.46 -4.53 -14.77
N LEU A 173 -43.46 -4.63 -15.64
CA LEU A 173 -42.34 -3.71 -15.56
C LEU A 173 -42.78 -2.26 -15.85
N ARG A 174 -43.76 -2.05 -16.76
CA ARG A 174 -44.27 -0.70 -17.02
C ARG A 174 -44.93 -0.12 -15.78
N SER A 175 -45.80 -0.88 -15.11
CA SER A 175 -46.45 -0.45 -13.88
C SER A 175 -45.47 -0.20 -12.74
N LEU A 176 -44.45 -1.07 -12.58
CA LEU A 176 -43.35 -0.83 -11.63
C LEU A 176 -42.62 0.48 -11.94
N ASN A 177 -42.26 0.72 -13.21
CA ASN A 177 -41.59 1.94 -13.63
C ASN A 177 -42.42 3.21 -13.40
N GLU A 178 -43.73 3.14 -13.50
CA GLU A 178 -44.64 4.23 -13.19
C GLU A 178 -44.62 4.60 -11.72
N ARG A 179 -44.55 3.61 -10.81
CA ARG A 179 -44.41 3.85 -9.36
C ARG A 179 -43.07 4.42 -8.97
N ILE A 180 -41.95 3.82 -9.43
CA ILE A 180 -40.58 4.28 -9.07
C ILE A 180 -40.22 5.63 -9.71
N LYS A 181 -40.95 6.08 -10.75
CA LYS A 181 -40.78 7.40 -11.34
C LYS A 181 -41.49 8.51 -10.59
N GLN A 182 -42.36 8.18 -9.63
CA GLN A 182 -43.06 9.20 -8.84
C GLN A 182 -42.05 10.06 -8.07
N PRO A 183 -42.28 11.37 -7.95
CA PRO A 183 -41.40 12.25 -7.18
C PRO A 183 -41.27 11.86 -5.71
N SER A 184 -42.32 11.25 -5.14
CA SER A 184 -42.34 10.74 -3.77
C SER A 184 -41.45 9.51 -3.54
N PHE A 185 -41.21 8.74 -4.60
CA PHE A 185 -40.26 7.60 -4.54
C PHE A 185 -38.82 8.11 -4.53
N TRP A 186 -38.20 8.16 -3.38
CA TRP A 186 -36.85 8.69 -3.19
C TRP A 186 -36.68 10.09 -3.81
N PRO A 187 -37.05 11.17 -3.13
CA PRO A 187 -36.74 12.53 -3.59
C PRO A 187 -35.28 12.68 -3.92
N SER A 188 -34.96 13.47 -4.96
CA SER A 188 -33.59 13.58 -5.50
C SER A 188 -32.54 13.90 -4.44
N GLU A 189 -32.87 14.77 -3.48
CA GLU A 189 -31.99 15.14 -2.38
C GLU A 189 -31.70 13.95 -1.44
N LYS A 190 -32.76 13.25 -1.00
CA LYS A 190 -32.60 12.06 -0.12
C LYS A 190 -31.85 10.94 -0.81
N PHE A 191 -32.11 10.71 -2.10
CA PHE A 191 -31.41 9.72 -2.90
C PHE A 191 -29.91 10.08 -3.06
N PHE A 192 -29.63 11.34 -3.33
CA PHE A 192 -28.25 11.84 -3.41
C PHE A 192 -27.52 11.64 -2.09
N GLN A 193 -28.08 12.10 -0.97
CA GLN A 193 -27.46 11.96 0.34
C GLN A 193 -27.18 10.49 0.68
N ALA A 194 -28.18 9.60 0.50
CA ALA A 194 -28.00 8.17 0.76
C ALA A 194 -26.89 7.54 -0.10
N LYS A 195 -26.73 7.97 -1.36
CA LYS A 195 -25.65 7.49 -2.23
C LYS A 195 -24.28 8.06 -1.86
N VAL A 196 -24.22 9.29 -1.37
CA VAL A 196 -22.99 9.87 -0.84
C VAL A 196 -22.57 9.14 0.44
N ASP A 197 -23.49 8.87 1.35
CA ASP A 197 -23.22 8.17 2.61
C ASP A 197 -22.75 6.72 2.35
N GLU A 198 -23.40 6.00 1.40
CA GLU A 198 -22.94 4.68 0.95
C GLU A 198 -21.52 4.74 0.37
N GLN A 199 -21.21 5.76 -0.44
CA GLN A 199 -19.87 5.95 -1.01
C GLN A 199 -18.83 6.22 0.07
N VAL A 200 -19.13 7.09 1.03
CA VAL A 200 -18.22 7.42 2.15
C VAL A 200 -17.95 6.16 2.99
N ALA A 201 -18.99 5.43 3.40
CA ALA A 201 -18.83 4.18 4.17
C ALA A 201 -17.97 3.15 3.41
N ARG A 202 -18.17 3.03 2.10
CA ARG A 202 -17.35 2.15 1.27
C ARG A 202 -15.90 2.62 1.19
N HIS A 203 -15.64 3.92 1.01
CA HIS A 203 -14.28 4.46 0.95
C HIS A 203 -13.52 4.25 2.27
N ILE A 204 -14.19 4.41 3.42
CA ILE A 204 -13.62 4.12 4.75
C ILE A 204 -13.20 2.64 4.84
N LYS A 205 -14.06 1.70 4.40
CA LYS A 205 -13.74 0.27 4.39
C LYS A 205 -12.48 -0.06 3.59
N PHE A 206 -12.19 0.70 2.54
CA PHE A 206 -10.98 0.58 1.72
C PHE A 206 -9.86 1.55 2.14
N LYS A 207 -9.87 2.00 3.42
CA LYS A 207 -8.86 2.90 4.01
C LYS A 207 -8.66 4.21 3.23
N GLU A 208 -9.72 4.68 2.58
CA GLU A 208 -9.73 5.94 1.78
C GLU A 208 -8.64 6.03 0.71
N THR A 209 -7.95 4.93 0.39
CA THR A 209 -6.88 4.93 -0.59
C THR A 209 -7.30 4.33 -1.92
N SER A 210 -6.96 5.06 -2.99
CA SER A 210 -7.05 4.58 -4.38
C SER A 210 -5.79 3.81 -4.82
N PHE A 211 -4.74 3.80 -4.00
CA PHE A 211 -3.37 3.46 -4.39
C PHE A 211 -2.85 2.20 -3.68
N ASN A 212 -3.76 1.31 -3.27
CA ASN A 212 -3.37 -0.01 -2.78
C ASN A 212 -2.76 -0.82 -3.93
N LEU A 213 -1.65 -1.52 -3.67
CA LEU A 213 -0.95 -2.33 -4.68
C LEU A 213 -1.77 -3.52 -5.19
N GLU A 214 -2.71 -4.02 -4.40
CA GLU A 214 -3.68 -5.03 -4.79
C GLU A 214 -5.11 -4.46 -4.76
N PRO A 215 -5.45 -3.55 -5.70
CA PRO A 215 -6.69 -2.81 -5.62
C PRO A 215 -7.91 -3.65 -6.01
N ASN A 216 -9.07 -3.34 -5.41
CA ASN A 216 -10.35 -3.81 -5.90
C ASN A 216 -10.87 -2.88 -7.00
N ILE A 217 -10.91 -3.37 -8.25
CA ILE A 217 -11.26 -2.61 -9.46
C ILE A 217 -12.67 -2.00 -9.37
N LYS A 218 -13.59 -2.68 -8.70
CA LYS A 218 -14.98 -2.28 -8.56
C LYS A 218 -15.19 -1.29 -7.41
N SER A 219 -14.62 -1.57 -6.24
CA SER A 219 -15.07 -0.96 -4.99
C SER A 219 -14.11 0.05 -4.37
N ASN A 220 -12.82 0.07 -4.74
CA ASN A 220 -11.88 1.07 -4.24
C ASN A 220 -12.30 2.49 -4.68
N PRO A 221 -11.89 3.54 -3.95
CA PRO A 221 -12.09 4.92 -4.39
C PRO A 221 -11.57 5.15 -5.81
N GLY A 222 -12.40 5.72 -6.68
CA GLY A 222 -12.11 5.86 -8.11
C GLY A 222 -12.35 4.61 -8.94
N GLY A 223 -12.88 3.52 -8.35
CA GLY A 223 -13.27 2.30 -9.07
C GLY A 223 -14.61 2.44 -9.80
N LEU A 224 -15.06 1.31 -10.39
CA LEU A 224 -16.31 1.26 -11.17
C LEU A 224 -17.54 1.66 -10.36
N ARG A 225 -17.55 1.45 -9.03
CA ARG A 225 -18.67 1.82 -8.17
C ARG A 225 -18.85 3.35 -8.07
N ASP A 226 -17.78 4.13 -8.13
CA ASP A 226 -17.87 5.60 -8.14
C ASP A 226 -18.47 6.12 -9.46
N LEU A 227 -18.18 5.46 -10.58
CA LEU A 227 -18.85 5.72 -11.85
C LEU A 227 -20.35 5.40 -11.78
N GLN A 228 -20.70 4.30 -11.15
CA GLN A 228 -22.09 3.90 -10.98
C GLN A 228 -22.86 4.89 -10.11
N VAL A 229 -22.24 5.50 -9.10
CA VAL A 229 -22.88 6.57 -8.31
C VAL A 229 -23.27 7.75 -9.21
N ILE A 230 -22.36 8.17 -10.10
CA ILE A 230 -22.67 9.22 -11.10
C ILE A 230 -23.87 8.78 -11.97
N GLN A 231 -23.86 7.55 -12.49
CA GLN A 231 -24.94 7.00 -13.32
C GLN A 231 -26.28 6.99 -12.59
N TRP A 232 -26.32 6.51 -11.35
CA TRP A 232 -27.53 6.42 -10.55
C TRP A 232 -28.16 7.76 -10.22
N ILE A 233 -27.35 8.74 -9.81
CA ILE A 233 -27.82 10.09 -9.54
C ILE A 233 -28.31 10.74 -10.85
N THR A 234 -27.59 10.54 -11.97
CA THR A 234 -27.98 11.01 -13.30
C THR A 234 -29.33 10.42 -13.73
N LEU A 235 -29.50 9.12 -13.60
CA LEU A 235 -30.71 8.42 -13.97
C LEU A 235 -31.89 8.85 -13.09
N LYS A 236 -31.68 9.01 -11.79
CA LYS A 236 -32.73 9.40 -10.84
C LYS A 236 -33.19 10.84 -11.06
N HIS A 237 -32.27 11.78 -11.16
CA HIS A 237 -32.58 13.21 -11.25
C HIS A 237 -32.93 13.66 -12.66
N PHE A 238 -32.06 13.34 -13.65
CA PHE A 238 -32.25 13.79 -15.03
C PHE A 238 -33.08 12.83 -15.88
N LYS A 239 -33.47 11.65 -15.31
CA LYS A 239 -34.19 10.58 -16.02
C LYS A 239 -33.48 10.11 -17.29
N SER A 240 -32.14 10.25 -17.34
CA SER A 240 -31.29 9.85 -18.45
C SER A 240 -30.35 8.71 -18.03
N SER A 241 -30.30 7.66 -18.85
CA SER A 241 -29.37 6.54 -18.72
C SER A 241 -27.99 6.84 -19.37
N SER A 242 -27.86 7.97 -20.05
CA SER A 242 -26.65 8.33 -20.77
C SER A 242 -25.83 9.38 -20.01
N LEU A 243 -24.62 9.03 -19.62
CA LEU A 243 -23.67 9.99 -19.05
C LEU A 243 -23.29 11.12 -20.05
N HIS A 244 -23.51 10.91 -21.35
CA HIS A 244 -23.30 11.92 -22.37
C HIS A 244 -24.21 13.14 -22.15
N ASP A 245 -25.40 12.94 -21.62
CA ASP A 245 -26.35 14.04 -21.35
C ASP A 245 -25.86 14.99 -20.26
N LEU A 246 -24.93 14.57 -19.41
CA LEU A 246 -24.29 15.46 -18.45
C LEU A 246 -23.53 16.63 -19.10
N ILE A 247 -23.15 16.49 -20.38
CA ILE A 247 -22.61 17.60 -21.17
C ILE A 247 -23.70 18.63 -21.46
N LYS A 248 -24.89 18.16 -21.87
CA LYS A 248 -26.05 19.01 -22.15
C LYS A 248 -26.51 19.77 -20.90
N TYR A 249 -26.45 19.13 -19.74
CA TYR A 249 -26.78 19.76 -18.47
C TYR A 249 -25.65 20.63 -17.88
N GLY A 250 -24.50 20.77 -18.56
CA GLY A 250 -23.38 21.57 -18.08
C GLY A 250 -22.62 20.99 -16.90
N VAL A 251 -22.96 19.74 -16.50
CA VAL A 251 -22.30 19.04 -15.39
C VAL A 251 -20.89 18.63 -15.77
N PHE A 252 -20.69 18.14 -16.99
CA PHE A 252 -19.36 17.83 -17.54
C PHE A 252 -19.08 18.59 -18.82
N THR A 253 -17.82 18.95 -19.05
CA THR A 253 -17.31 19.37 -20.35
C THR A 253 -17.11 18.12 -21.25
N ARG A 254 -17.02 18.32 -22.56
CA ARG A 254 -16.72 17.24 -23.52
C ARG A 254 -15.39 16.53 -23.19
N ARG A 255 -14.40 17.25 -22.68
CA ARG A 255 -13.09 16.71 -22.29
C ARG A 255 -13.21 15.83 -21.05
N GLU A 256 -13.91 16.31 -20.01
CA GLU A 256 -14.16 15.56 -18.78
C GLU A 256 -14.93 14.27 -19.07
N TYR A 257 -16.01 14.35 -19.85
CA TYR A 257 -16.77 13.16 -20.26
C TYR A 257 -15.90 12.13 -20.99
N ARG A 258 -15.07 12.59 -21.95
CA ARG A 258 -14.18 11.72 -22.72
C ARG A 258 -13.15 11.03 -21.80
N SER A 259 -12.60 11.76 -20.84
CA SER A 259 -11.67 11.22 -19.82
C SER A 259 -12.34 10.18 -18.92
N LEU A 260 -13.58 10.46 -18.49
CA LEU A 260 -14.38 9.53 -17.68
C LEU A 260 -14.65 8.21 -18.44
N LEU A 261 -15.07 8.32 -19.71
CA LEU A 261 -15.35 7.17 -20.57
C LEU A 261 -14.11 6.32 -20.84
N ASN A 262 -12.96 6.95 -21.10
CA ASN A 262 -11.69 6.24 -21.27
C ASN A 262 -11.29 5.48 -20.01
N GLY A 263 -11.44 6.09 -18.84
CA GLY A 263 -11.19 5.43 -17.54
C GLY A 263 -12.13 4.25 -17.33
N GLN A 264 -13.42 4.42 -17.57
CA GLN A 264 -14.43 3.34 -17.47
C GLN A 264 -14.07 2.15 -18.37
N GLN A 265 -13.79 2.42 -19.66
CA GLN A 265 -13.45 1.37 -20.60
C GLN A 265 -12.18 0.62 -20.18
N PHE A 266 -11.18 1.33 -19.69
CA PHE A 266 -9.95 0.70 -19.23
C PHE A 266 -10.18 -0.19 -18.01
N LEU A 267 -10.90 0.27 -16.99
CA LEU A 267 -11.23 -0.55 -15.80
C LEU A 267 -12.07 -1.78 -16.18
N HIS A 268 -13.03 -1.65 -17.09
CA HIS A 268 -13.79 -2.80 -17.60
C HIS A 268 -12.89 -3.80 -18.35
N ARG A 269 -11.89 -3.33 -19.13
CA ARG A 269 -10.93 -4.23 -19.80
C ARG A 269 -10.07 -4.99 -18.80
N VAL A 270 -9.55 -4.31 -17.76
CA VAL A 270 -8.77 -4.94 -16.70
C VAL A 270 -9.61 -6.00 -15.98
N ARG A 271 -10.86 -5.66 -15.64
CA ARG A 271 -11.78 -6.57 -14.94
C ARG A 271 -12.15 -7.78 -15.80
N PHE A 272 -12.41 -7.57 -17.10
CA PHE A 272 -12.71 -8.64 -18.05
C PHE A 272 -11.54 -9.63 -18.18
N ALA A 273 -10.32 -9.11 -18.37
CA ALA A 273 -9.11 -9.92 -18.41
C ALA A 273 -8.92 -10.72 -17.11
N LEU A 274 -9.12 -10.08 -15.97
CA LEU A 274 -8.98 -10.71 -14.66
C LEU A 274 -9.98 -11.87 -14.48
N HIS A 275 -11.27 -11.66 -14.79
CA HIS A 275 -12.29 -12.71 -14.72
C HIS A 275 -11.98 -13.91 -15.63
N VAL A 276 -11.56 -13.66 -16.88
CA VAL A 276 -11.23 -14.74 -17.82
C VAL A 276 -9.98 -15.50 -17.37
N LEU A 277 -8.94 -14.82 -16.91
CA LEU A 277 -7.70 -15.44 -16.46
C LEU A 277 -7.88 -16.28 -15.17
N THR A 278 -8.77 -15.84 -14.28
CA THR A 278 -9.02 -16.55 -13.02
C THR A 278 -10.11 -17.62 -13.12
N GLY A 279 -10.92 -17.60 -14.18
CA GLY A 279 -12.07 -18.50 -14.36
C GLY A 279 -13.18 -18.30 -13.32
N LYS A 280 -13.18 -17.17 -12.59
CA LYS A 280 -14.14 -16.86 -11.53
C LYS A 280 -14.40 -15.35 -11.45
N ARG A 281 -15.38 -14.97 -10.64
CA ARG A 281 -15.61 -13.58 -10.26
C ARG A 281 -14.48 -13.10 -9.33
N GLU A 282 -13.51 -12.35 -9.87
CA GLU A 282 -12.43 -11.76 -9.11
C GLU A 282 -12.33 -10.27 -9.44
N ASP A 283 -12.55 -9.45 -8.43
CA ASP A 283 -12.50 -7.99 -8.56
C ASP A 283 -11.22 -7.40 -7.97
N ARG A 284 -10.38 -8.23 -7.33
CA ARG A 284 -9.14 -7.82 -6.68
C ARG A 284 -7.95 -8.15 -7.56
N LEU A 285 -7.25 -7.12 -8.00
CA LEU A 285 -6.08 -7.25 -8.86
C LEU A 285 -4.85 -7.61 -8.01
N LEU A 286 -4.80 -8.89 -7.57
CA LEU A 286 -3.71 -9.45 -6.77
C LEU A 286 -2.41 -9.50 -7.57
N PHE A 287 -1.26 -9.46 -6.88
CA PHE A 287 0.07 -9.55 -7.51
C PHE A 287 0.19 -10.75 -8.47
N GLU A 288 -0.37 -11.89 -8.06
CA GLU A 288 -0.36 -13.13 -8.87
C GLU A 288 -1.03 -12.99 -10.26
N HIS A 289 -1.96 -12.04 -10.38
CA HIS A 289 -2.69 -11.82 -11.63
C HIS A 289 -2.14 -10.65 -12.44
N GLN A 290 -1.46 -9.70 -11.80
CA GLN A 290 -1.05 -8.44 -12.42
C GLN A 290 -0.17 -8.65 -13.65
N LYS A 291 0.84 -9.54 -13.58
CA LYS A 291 1.73 -9.84 -14.71
C LYS A 291 0.97 -10.39 -15.92
N LYS A 292 0.14 -11.41 -15.68
CA LYS A 292 -0.69 -12.03 -16.75
C LYS A 292 -1.68 -11.05 -17.35
N VAL A 293 -2.31 -10.21 -16.53
CA VAL A 293 -3.23 -9.16 -17.01
C VAL A 293 -2.48 -8.12 -17.84
N ALA A 294 -1.25 -7.75 -17.48
CA ALA A 294 -0.41 -6.83 -18.25
C ALA A 294 -0.12 -7.39 -19.64
N GLU A 295 0.34 -8.63 -19.74
CA GLU A 295 0.60 -9.33 -21.00
C GLU A 295 -0.67 -9.40 -21.88
N TRP A 296 -1.81 -9.78 -21.30
CA TRP A 296 -3.10 -9.87 -22.01
C TRP A 296 -3.58 -8.52 -22.56
N LEU A 297 -3.23 -7.44 -21.90
CA LEU A 297 -3.57 -6.09 -22.33
C LEU A 297 -2.53 -5.47 -23.27
N GLY A 298 -1.48 -6.22 -23.61
CA GLY A 298 -0.45 -5.81 -24.58
C GLY A 298 0.57 -4.83 -24.00
N PHE A 299 0.83 -4.88 -22.70
CA PHE A 299 1.94 -4.16 -22.10
C PHE A 299 3.21 -5.02 -22.19
N GLU A 300 4.32 -4.39 -22.46
CA GLU A 300 5.63 -5.02 -22.64
C GLU A 300 6.64 -4.46 -21.65
N ASP A 301 7.64 -5.29 -21.31
CA ASP A 301 8.79 -4.85 -20.52
C ASP A 301 9.67 -3.93 -21.37
N HIS A 302 10.13 -2.85 -20.77
CA HIS A 302 11.14 -1.97 -21.34
C HIS A 302 12.36 -1.93 -20.41
N ASP A 303 13.52 -1.49 -20.90
CA ASP A 303 14.81 -1.60 -20.20
C ASP A 303 14.80 -1.21 -18.71
N ASN A 304 13.96 -0.29 -18.33
CA ASN A 304 13.93 0.26 -16.95
C ASN A 304 12.57 0.12 -16.27
N LYS A 305 11.59 -0.58 -16.87
CA LYS A 305 10.23 -0.66 -16.34
C LYS A 305 9.51 -1.93 -16.82
N LEU A 306 8.92 -2.65 -15.89
CA LEU A 306 8.18 -3.87 -16.16
C LEU A 306 6.81 -3.58 -16.80
N ALA A 307 6.31 -4.51 -17.62
CA ALA A 307 4.96 -4.47 -18.22
C ALA A 307 3.89 -4.25 -17.16
N VAL A 308 4.02 -4.91 -16.01
CA VAL A 308 3.11 -4.77 -14.87
C VAL A 308 3.12 -3.34 -14.29
N GLU A 309 4.27 -2.69 -14.25
CA GLU A 309 4.37 -1.30 -13.76
C GLU A 309 3.72 -0.31 -14.74
N HIS A 310 3.84 -0.56 -16.05
CA HIS A 310 3.13 0.21 -17.08
C HIS A 310 1.61 0.05 -16.97
N LEU A 311 1.13 -1.20 -16.79
CA LEU A 311 -0.29 -1.48 -16.55
C LEU A 311 -0.80 -0.72 -15.33
N MET A 312 -0.09 -0.85 -14.20
CA MET A 312 -0.54 -0.28 -12.93
C MET A 312 -0.47 1.25 -12.93
N GLN A 313 0.52 1.85 -13.57
CA GLN A 313 0.56 3.30 -13.74
C GLN A 313 -0.67 3.80 -14.52
N ARG A 314 -1.04 3.13 -15.60
CA ARG A 314 -2.25 3.45 -16.35
C ARG A 314 -3.52 3.24 -15.53
N TYR A 315 -3.55 2.18 -14.71
CA TYR A 315 -4.64 1.88 -13.78
C TYR A 315 -4.83 3.01 -12.77
N TYR A 316 -3.79 3.41 -12.06
CA TYR A 316 -3.89 4.47 -11.06
C TYR A 316 -4.25 5.83 -11.66
N ARG A 317 -3.72 6.15 -12.84
CA ARG A 317 -4.13 7.37 -13.57
C ARG A 317 -5.62 7.34 -13.95
N ALA A 318 -6.15 6.20 -14.38
CA ALA A 318 -7.57 6.05 -14.68
C ALA A 318 -8.44 6.23 -13.41
N VAL A 319 -8.03 5.58 -12.32
CA VAL A 319 -8.70 5.68 -11.00
C VAL A 319 -8.69 7.11 -10.47
N MET A 320 -7.57 7.83 -10.57
CA MET A 320 -7.47 9.24 -10.19
C MET A 320 -8.43 10.13 -10.99
N ILE A 321 -8.51 9.93 -12.30
CA ILE A 321 -9.43 10.67 -13.17
C ILE A 321 -10.87 10.44 -12.73
N ILE A 322 -11.28 9.19 -12.53
CA ILE A 322 -12.64 8.82 -12.12
C ILE A 322 -12.96 9.42 -10.75
N ARG A 323 -12.06 9.25 -9.77
CA ARG A 323 -12.24 9.85 -8.42
C ARG A 323 -12.45 11.35 -8.48
N ASN A 324 -11.57 12.04 -9.19
CA ASN A 324 -11.62 13.49 -9.33
C ASN A 324 -12.89 13.97 -10.03
N LEU A 325 -13.40 13.24 -11.03
CA LEU A 325 -14.62 13.59 -11.74
C LEU A 325 -15.87 13.20 -10.94
N ASN A 326 -15.84 12.14 -10.17
CA ASN A 326 -16.91 11.79 -9.24
C ASN A 326 -17.09 12.87 -8.17
N GLU A 327 -16.01 13.29 -7.51
CA GLU A 327 -16.06 14.36 -6.52
C GLU A 327 -16.51 15.70 -7.12
N LEU A 328 -16.03 16.03 -8.33
CA LEU A 328 -16.49 17.21 -9.07
C LEU A 328 -18.00 17.14 -9.36
N PHE A 329 -18.47 15.98 -9.81
CA PHE A 329 -19.89 15.75 -10.09
C PHE A 329 -20.73 15.95 -8.82
N LEU A 330 -20.33 15.31 -7.70
CA LEU A 330 -21.07 15.40 -6.44
C LEU A 330 -21.15 16.84 -5.94
N GLN A 331 -20.06 17.62 -6.02
CA GLN A 331 -20.08 19.03 -5.62
C GLN A 331 -20.98 19.89 -6.52
N ILE A 332 -20.88 19.72 -7.85
CA ILE A 332 -21.73 20.47 -8.80
C ILE A 332 -23.20 20.11 -8.55
N PHE A 333 -23.50 18.83 -8.37
CA PHE A 333 -24.86 18.38 -8.17
C PHE A 333 -25.44 18.93 -6.86
N GLU A 334 -24.67 18.89 -5.77
CA GLU A 334 -25.04 19.48 -4.48
C GLU A 334 -25.35 20.97 -4.60
N GLN A 335 -24.47 21.75 -5.22
CA GLN A 335 -24.54 23.22 -5.27
C GLN A 335 -25.54 23.73 -6.30
N GLU A 336 -25.55 23.20 -7.53
CA GLU A 336 -26.32 23.77 -8.64
C GLU A 336 -27.73 23.20 -8.77
N TYR A 337 -27.90 21.90 -8.43
CA TYR A 337 -29.17 21.19 -8.62
C TYR A 337 -29.97 21.02 -7.33
N LEU A 338 -29.31 20.69 -6.23
CA LEU A 338 -29.98 20.60 -4.93
C LEU A 338 -29.98 21.92 -4.17
N LYS A 339 -29.11 22.86 -4.55
CA LYS A 339 -28.97 24.19 -3.93
C LYS A 339 -28.70 24.12 -2.42
N LEU A 340 -28.05 23.06 -1.95
CA LEU A 340 -27.72 22.89 -0.54
C LEU A 340 -26.62 23.89 -0.11
N GLY A 341 -26.78 24.46 1.08
CA GLY A 341 -25.78 25.36 1.67
C GLY A 341 -25.71 26.75 1.03
N GLN A 342 -26.73 27.20 0.27
CA GLN A 342 -26.74 28.55 -0.31
C GLN A 342 -26.90 29.67 0.73
N ASP A 343 -27.41 29.36 1.93
CA ASP A 343 -27.64 30.31 3.01
C ASP A 343 -26.38 30.61 3.85
N ALA A 344 -25.23 29.98 3.56
CA ALA A 344 -24.00 30.24 4.30
C ALA A 344 -23.35 31.56 3.82
N ASP A 345 -22.78 32.29 4.77
CA ASP A 345 -22.11 33.55 4.48
C ASP A 345 -20.88 33.38 3.58
N PHE A 346 -20.70 34.34 2.68
CA PHE A 346 -19.48 34.48 1.90
C PHE A 346 -18.49 35.32 2.68
N ILE A 347 -17.32 34.77 2.94
CA ILE A 347 -16.22 35.46 3.61
C ILE A 347 -15.17 35.86 2.56
N ASP A 348 -14.93 37.16 2.41
CA ASP A 348 -13.88 37.64 1.54
C ASP A 348 -12.50 37.32 2.10
N LEU A 349 -11.69 36.60 1.35
CA LEU A 349 -10.29 36.30 1.73
C LEU A 349 -9.35 37.42 1.25
N ASP A 350 -9.61 37.94 0.03
CA ASP A 350 -8.92 39.06 -0.56
C ASP A 350 -9.70 39.60 -1.80
N GLU A 351 -9.02 40.37 -2.66
CA GLU A 351 -9.63 40.93 -3.88
C GLU A 351 -10.05 39.87 -4.91
N ASP A 352 -9.43 38.68 -4.89
CA ASP A 352 -9.57 37.65 -5.90
C ASP A 352 -10.39 36.45 -5.43
N PHE A 353 -10.37 36.15 -4.11
CA PHE A 353 -10.91 34.92 -3.54
C PHE A 353 -11.91 35.16 -2.42
N TYR A 354 -12.85 34.21 -2.28
CA TYR A 354 -13.78 34.12 -1.18
C TYR A 354 -13.79 32.69 -0.58
N LEU A 355 -14.28 32.58 0.64
CA LEU A 355 -14.57 31.33 1.33
C LEU A 355 -16.10 31.20 1.48
N HIS A 356 -16.63 30.05 1.08
CA HIS A 356 -18.04 29.70 1.25
C HIS A 356 -18.16 28.23 1.61
N ASN A 357 -18.81 27.88 2.69
CA ASN A 357 -18.93 26.51 3.16
C ASN A 357 -17.57 25.77 3.23
N GLN A 358 -16.54 26.40 3.78
CA GLN A 358 -15.18 25.86 3.87
C GLN A 358 -14.54 25.54 2.48
N ARG A 359 -15.12 26.09 1.39
CA ARG A 359 -14.62 25.95 0.03
C ARG A 359 -14.12 27.29 -0.49
N ILE A 360 -12.88 27.34 -0.98
CA ILE A 360 -12.34 28.54 -1.61
C ILE A 360 -12.85 28.65 -3.04
N GLY A 361 -13.39 29.85 -3.37
CA GLY A 361 -13.89 30.20 -4.70
C GLY A 361 -13.18 31.43 -5.26
N ILE A 362 -13.31 31.61 -6.59
CA ILE A 362 -12.87 32.84 -7.30
C ILE A 362 -14.03 33.80 -7.51
N LYS A 363 -13.79 35.11 -7.26
CA LYS A 363 -14.79 36.13 -7.46
C LYS A 363 -15.14 36.32 -8.93
N GLU A 364 -14.16 36.23 -9.81
CA GLU A 364 -14.30 36.46 -11.25
C GLU A 364 -14.00 35.18 -12.05
N PRO A 365 -14.88 34.72 -12.95
CA PRO A 365 -14.70 33.48 -13.71
C PRO A 365 -13.48 33.43 -14.62
N ASP A 366 -12.94 34.58 -15.04
CA ASP A 366 -11.77 34.72 -15.92
C ASP A 366 -10.50 35.16 -15.17
N LEU A 367 -10.50 35.08 -13.81
CA LEU A 367 -9.41 35.50 -12.95
C LEU A 367 -8.05 34.96 -13.39
N PHE A 368 -7.95 33.68 -13.63
CA PHE A 368 -6.65 33.04 -13.98
C PHE A 368 -6.14 33.47 -15.36
N LEU A 369 -7.01 33.89 -16.26
CA LEU A 369 -6.60 34.45 -17.56
C LEU A 369 -6.07 35.87 -17.42
N ARG A 370 -6.69 36.69 -16.57
CA ARG A 370 -6.28 38.08 -16.33
C ARG A 370 -5.11 38.17 -15.36
N LYS A 371 -5.12 37.35 -14.33
CA LYS A 371 -4.09 37.34 -13.29
C LYS A 371 -3.51 35.90 -13.17
N PRO A 372 -2.58 35.49 -14.03
CA PRO A 372 -2.06 34.11 -14.00
C PRO A 372 -1.46 33.68 -12.66
N HIS A 373 -0.86 34.60 -11.90
CA HIS A 373 -0.31 34.35 -10.56
C HIS A 373 -1.36 33.90 -9.55
N ALA A 374 -2.65 34.18 -9.77
CA ALA A 374 -3.72 33.69 -8.93
C ALA A 374 -3.82 32.15 -8.90
N LEU A 375 -3.29 31.46 -9.94
CA LEU A 375 -3.21 29.99 -9.96
C LEU A 375 -2.33 29.38 -8.84
N ILE A 376 -1.32 30.11 -8.39
CA ILE A 376 -0.48 29.64 -7.27
C ILE A 376 -0.89 30.32 -5.95
N LYS A 377 -1.35 31.58 -6.02
CA LYS A 377 -1.84 32.35 -4.87
C LYS A 377 -2.97 31.63 -4.11
N ILE A 378 -3.86 30.93 -4.82
CA ILE A 378 -4.96 30.18 -4.18
C ILE A 378 -4.43 29.08 -3.22
N PHE A 379 -3.31 28.42 -3.55
CA PHE A 379 -2.73 27.39 -2.69
C PHE A 379 -2.04 27.96 -1.45
N ARG A 380 -1.53 29.18 -1.55
CA ARG A 380 -1.08 29.95 -0.38
C ARG A 380 -2.23 30.19 0.59
N HIS A 381 -3.41 30.62 0.10
CA HIS A 381 -4.59 30.75 0.96
C HIS A 381 -4.96 29.42 1.62
N ILE A 382 -5.00 28.32 0.88
CA ILE A 382 -5.28 26.99 1.40
C ILE A 382 -4.27 26.55 2.46
N ALA A 383 -3.00 26.92 2.29
CA ALA A 383 -1.94 26.60 3.25
C ALA A 383 -2.08 27.38 4.56
N LEU A 384 -2.45 28.66 4.47
CA LEU A 384 -2.52 29.58 5.62
C LEU A 384 -3.84 29.47 6.40
N ASN A 385 -4.91 28.98 5.76
CA ASN A 385 -6.24 28.95 6.38
C ASN A 385 -6.71 27.51 6.60
N PRO A 386 -6.62 26.96 7.82
CA PRO A 386 -7.06 25.59 8.13
C PRO A 386 -8.55 25.35 7.84
N GLU A 387 -9.35 26.41 7.87
CA GLU A 387 -10.80 26.38 7.58
C GLU A 387 -11.12 26.04 6.11
N ILE A 388 -10.16 26.26 5.19
CA ILE A 388 -10.34 25.92 3.80
C ILE A 388 -10.14 24.41 3.64
N ILE A 389 -11.24 23.67 3.49
CA ILE A 389 -11.20 22.20 3.35
C ILE A 389 -11.08 21.78 1.89
N GLN A 390 -11.73 22.51 0.98
CA GLN A 390 -11.82 22.15 -0.44
C GLN A 390 -11.75 23.39 -1.34
N ILE A 391 -11.59 23.14 -2.63
CA ILE A 391 -11.76 24.13 -3.69
C ILE A 391 -13.17 23.96 -4.25
N GLU A 392 -13.88 25.05 -4.46
CA GLU A 392 -15.19 25.02 -5.10
C GLU A 392 -15.14 24.39 -6.50
N ALA A 393 -16.17 23.65 -6.89
CA ALA A 393 -16.19 22.88 -8.14
C ALA A 393 -15.92 23.73 -9.39
N LYS A 394 -16.53 24.93 -9.47
CA LYS A 394 -16.31 25.87 -10.60
C LYS A 394 -14.87 26.36 -10.63
N THR A 395 -14.32 26.70 -9.47
CA THR A 395 -12.94 27.15 -9.31
C THR A 395 -11.96 26.03 -9.64
N MET A 396 -12.20 24.80 -9.15
CA MET A 396 -11.42 23.60 -9.48
C MET A 396 -11.34 23.38 -11.01
N ARG A 397 -12.48 23.50 -11.70
CA ARG A 397 -12.54 23.36 -13.17
C ARG A 397 -11.72 24.46 -13.85
N LYS A 398 -11.80 25.69 -13.36
CA LYS A 398 -11.02 26.81 -13.92
C LYS A 398 -9.53 26.61 -13.72
N ILE A 399 -9.08 26.17 -12.55
CA ILE A 399 -7.68 25.80 -12.30
C ILE A 399 -7.21 24.76 -13.30
N ARG A 400 -7.97 23.65 -13.45
CA ARG A 400 -7.61 22.57 -14.40
C ARG A 400 -7.55 23.00 -15.85
N SER A 401 -8.48 23.89 -16.27
CA SER A 401 -8.45 24.42 -17.63
C SER A 401 -7.31 25.40 -17.87
N SER A 402 -6.86 26.09 -16.81
CA SER A 402 -5.74 27.04 -16.85
C SER A 402 -4.38 26.41 -16.58
N GLN A 403 -4.30 25.11 -16.27
CA GLN A 403 -3.05 24.40 -16.00
C GLN A 403 -2.00 24.57 -17.11
N GLN A 404 -2.43 24.65 -18.38
CA GLN A 404 -1.53 24.83 -19.53
C GLN A 404 -0.76 26.15 -19.48
N MET A 405 -1.24 27.13 -18.71
CA MET A 405 -0.54 28.40 -18.53
C MET A 405 0.69 28.25 -17.64
N VAL A 406 0.79 27.20 -16.83
CA VAL A 406 1.94 26.90 -15.98
C VAL A 406 3.07 26.29 -16.83
N ASN A 407 3.55 27.05 -17.77
CA ASN A 407 4.65 26.73 -18.67
C ASN A 407 6.01 27.17 -18.08
N ARG A 408 7.09 27.06 -18.87
CA ARG A 408 8.45 27.47 -18.44
C ARG A 408 8.53 28.95 -18.06
N GLN A 409 7.83 29.85 -18.76
CA GLN A 409 7.83 31.29 -18.48
C GLN A 409 7.12 31.56 -17.15
N TYR A 410 5.95 30.94 -16.92
CA TYR A 410 5.20 31.05 -15.68
C TYR A 410 6.05 30.63 -14.46
N ARG A 411 6.77 29.50 -14.56
CA ARG A 411 7.61 28.99 -13.49
C ARG A 411 8.85 29.87 -13.19
N ARG A 412 9.21 30.76 -14.09
CA ARG A 412 10.33 31.69 -13.94
C ARG A 412 9.88 33.11 -13.59
N ASP A 413 8.61 33.36 -13.57
CA ASP A 413 8.06 34.66 -13.22
C ASP A 413 8.28 34.92 -11.72
N PRO A 414 8.87 36.08 -11.34
CA PRO A 414 9.21 36.40 -9.96
C PRO A 414 8.01 36.40 -9.01
N ILE A 415 6.82 36.83 -9.48
CA ILE A 415 5.61 36.88 -8.66
C ILE A 415 5.13 35.46 -8.35
N ASN A 416 5.12 34.59 -9.36
CA ASN A 416 4.73 33.19 -9.18
C ASN A 416 5.71 32.43 -8.27
N ILE A 417 7.02 32.70 -8.43
CA ILE A 417 8.06 32.15 -7.56
C ILE A 417 7.86 32.64 -6.12
N SER A 418 7.57 33.92 -5.90
CA SER A 418 7.33 34.46 -4.56
C SER A 418 6.18 33.73 -3.85
N TYR A 419 5.01 33.62 -4.50
CA TYR A 419 3.88 32.88 -3.92
C TYR A 419 4.19 31.41 -3.64
N PHE A 420 4.97 30.76 -4.52
CA PHE A 420 5.36 29.37 -4.31
C PHE A 420 6.35 29.21 -3.16
N LYS A 421 7.32 30.12 -3.03
CA LYS A 421 8.25 30.16 -1.89
C LYS A 421 7.50 30.41 -0.58
N GLU A 422 6.60 31.37 -0.55
CA GLU A 422 5.74 31.63 0.62
C GLU A 422 4.93 30.40 1.02
N PHE A 423 4.38 29.67 0.04
CA PHE A 423 3.71 28.38 0.27
C PHE A 423 4.65 27.37 0.92
N LEU A 424 5.90 27.22 0.42
CA LEU A 424 6.87 26.25 0.94
C LEU A 424 7.45 26.65 2.30
N SER A 425 7.66 27.94 2.59
CA SER A 425 8.25 28.42 3.84
C SER A 425 7.28 28.46 5.03
N THR A 426 6.00 28.22 4.79
CA THR A 426 4.96 28.33 5.83
C THR A 426 5.02 27.14 6.79
N LYS A 427 5.42 27.37 8.06
CA LYS A 427 5.47 26.32 9.11
C LYS A 427 4.11 25.72 9.44
N GLN A 428 3.06 26.50 9.33
CA GLN A 428 1.67 26.07 9.62
C GLN A 428 0.95 25.51 8.40
N ILE A 429 1.71 25.18 7.33
CA ILE A 429 1.14 24.61 6.11
C ILE A 429 0.26 23.40 6.43
N THR A 430 -0.84 23.29 5.74
CA THR A 430 -1.66 22.08 5.79
C THR A 430 -1.21 21.11 4.70
N SER A 431 -1.10 19.82 5.01
CA SER A 431 -0.80 18.80 3.98
C SER A 431 -1.84 18.78 2.85
N ARG A 432 -3.01 19.36 3.11
CA ARG A 432 -4.10 19.56 2.15
C ARG A 432 -3.65 20.43 0.97
N GLY A 433 -2.79 21.45 1.21
CA GLY A 433 -2.25 22.30 0.15
C GLY A 433 -1.57 21.49 -0.94
N PHE A 434 -0.63 20.61 -0.59
CA PHE A 434 0.05 19.73 -1.53
C PHE A 434 -0.91 18.73 -2.21
N ALA A 435 -1.82 18.14 -1.45
CA ALA A 435 -2.81 17.21 -1.98
C ALA A 435 -3.72 17.88 -3.03
N LEU A 436 -4.18 19.11 -2.79
CA LEU A 436 -4.98 19.86 -3.73
C LEU A 436 -4.17 20.34 -4.94
N MET A 437 -2.91 20.73 -4.77
CA MET A 437 -2.02 21.04 -5.90
C MET A 437 -1.83 19.81 -6.81
N LYS A 438 -1.60 18.62 -6.24
CA LYS A 438 -1.53 17.37 -7.01
C LYS A 438 -2.86 17.10 -7.72
N ARG A 439 -3.95 17.16 -7.00
CA ARG A 439 -5.30 16.87 -7.52
C ARG A 439 -5.74 17.79 -8.66
N THR A 440 -5.25 19.02 -8.67
CA THR A 440 -5.46 19.99 -9.74
C THR A 440 -4.42 19.91 -10.86
N ASN A 441 -3.45 19.02 -10.76
CA ASN A 441 -2.26 18.87 -11.61
C ASN A 441 -1.33 20.11 -11.59
N ILE A 442 -1.49 21.01 -10.64
CA ILE A 442 -0.63 22.21 -10.52
C ILE A 442 0.73 21.81 -9.95
N LEU A 443 0.81 20.82 -9.04
CA LEU A 443 2.09 20.35 -8.50
C LEU A 443 2.99 19.82 -9.63
N GLY A 444 2.47 18.93 -10.48
CA GLY A 444 3.21 18.41 -11.64
C GLY A 444 3.49 19.46 -12.71
N ALA A 445 2.66 20.51 -12.82
CA ALA A 445 2.93 21.63 -13.72
C ALA A 445 4.02 22.56 -13.18
N MET A 446 4.09 22.79 -11.86
CA MET A 446 5.15 23.54 -11.19
C MET A 446 6.47 22.75 -11.15
N ILE A 447 6.39 21.44 -10.93
CA ILE A 447 7.54 20.53 -10.87
C ILE A 447 7.35 19.44 -11.93
N PRO A 448 7.79 19.66 -13.19
CA PRO A 448 7.50 18.74 -14.31
C PRO A 448 8.03 17.32 -14.11
N LYS A 449 9.10 17.13 -13.31
CA LYS A 449 9.61 15.81 -12.96
C LYS A 449 8.64 15.03 -12.05
N PHE A 450 7.89 15.73 -11.21
CA PHE A 450 6.85 15.12 -10.38
C PHE A 450 5.71 14.51 -11.21
N ALA A 451 5.32 15.17 -12.32
CA ALA A 451 4.30 14.61 -13.22
C ALA A 451 4.69 13.26 -13.86
N GLN A 452 5.99 12.95 -13.95
CA GLN A 452 6.47 11.68 -14.51
C GLN A 452 6.22 10.51 -13.56
N ILE A 453 6.33 10.74 -12.25
CA ILE A 453 6.13 9.72 -11.22
C ILE A 453 4.66 9.55 -10.79
N GLU A 454 3.75 10.39 -11.29
CA GLU A 454 2.31 10.28 -10.95
C GLU A 454 1.73 8.92 -11.35
N GLY A 455 1.19 8.22 -10.34
CA GLY A 455 0.63 6.87 -10.48
C GLY A 455 1.68 5.78 -10.71
N GLN A 456 2.97 6.09 -10.65
CA GLN A 456 4.03 5.10 -10.78
C GLN A 456 4.11 4.23 -9.53
N MET A 457 4.12 2.92 -9.72
CA MET A 457 4.40 1.97 -8.64
C MET A 457 5.71 1.22 -8.91
N GLN A 458 6.28 0.65 -7.86
CA GLN A 458 7.29 -0.39 -7.93
C GLN A 458 6.63 -1.74 -7.68
N PHE A 459 6.99 -2.74 -8.48
CA PHE A 459 6.44 -4.08 -8.32
C PHE A 459 7.22 -4.86 -7.25
N ASP A 460 6.99 -4.49 -6.00
CA ASP A 460 7.57 -5.11 -4.80
C ASP A 460 6.55 -5.10 -3.64
N LEU A 461 6.87 -5.77 -2.53
CA LEU A 461 6.05 -5.79 -1.31
C LEU A 461 6.51 -4.75 -0.26
N PHE A 462 7.61 -4.07 -0.52
CA PHE A 462 8.17 -3.07 0.38
C PHE A 462 7.35 -1.77 0.35
N HIS A 463 7.00 -1.29 -0.85
CA HIS A 463 6.19 -0.08 -1.04
C HIS A 463 4.71 -0.41 -0.99
N ALA A 464 3.95 0.27 -0.14
CA ALA A 464 2.50 0.08 -0.05
C ALA A 464 1.72 1.00 -1.01
N TYR A 465 2.37 2.03 -1.55
CA TYR A 465 1.76 3.11 -2.32
C TYR A 465 2.52 3.42 -3.60
N THR A 466 1.89 4.19 -4.50
CA THR A 466 2.58 4.79 -5.65
C THR A 466 3.58 5.85 -5.20
N VAL A 467 4.62 6.11 -6.00
CA VAL A 467 5.72 7.04 -5.65
C VAL A 467 5.20 8.44 -5.31
N ASP A 468 4.23 8.94 -6.05
CA ASP A 468 3.62 10.25 -5.82
C ASP A 468 2.75 10.29 -4.54
N GLU A 469 2.04 9.21 -4.19
CA GLU A 469 1.28 9.13 -2.94
C GLU A 469 2.22 8.95 -1.74
N HIS A 470 3.26 8.13 -1.87
CA HIS A 470 4.32 8.01 -0.88
C HIS A 470 4.92 9.38 -0.54
N THR A 471 5.27 10.17 -1.57
CA THR A 471 5.77 11.54 -1.40
C THR A 471 4.78 12.43 -0.63
N LEU A 472 3.47 12.34 -0.93
CA LEU A 472 2.46 13.11 -0.18
C LEU A 472 2.27 12.62 1.26
N PHE A 473 2.38 11.30 1.53
CA PHE A 473 2.36 10.79 2.89
C PHE A 473 3.58 11.25 3.68
N LEU A 474 4.76 11.23 3.07
CA LEU A 474 5.99 11.73 3.67
C LEU A 474 5.84 13.22 4.06
N LEU A 475 5.38 14.08 3.14
CA LEU A 475 5.07 15.48 3.44
C LEU A 475 4.04 15.63 4.56
N ARG A 476 3.00 14.78 4.60
CA ARG A 476 1.99 14.78 5.66
C ARG A 476 2.62 14.48 7.02
N TYR A 477 3.54 13.52 7.13
CA TYR A 477 4.23 13.22 8.38
C TYR A 477 5.12 14.37 8.83
N ILE A 478 5.93 14.95 7.94
CA ILE A 478 6.76 16.11 8.27
C ILE A 478 5.91 17.27 8.80
N ILE A 479 4.81 17.59 8.12
CA ILE A 479 3.89 18.67 8.52
C ILE A 479 3.22 18.36 9.87
N ARG A 480 2.88 17.09 10.10
CA ARG A 480 2.25 16.62 11.34
C ARG A 480 3.12 16.85 12.57
N TYR A 481 4.44 16.79 12.46
CA TYR A 481 5.35 17.05 13.57
C TYR A 481 5.28 18.49 14.11
N ASN A 482 4.77 19.44 13.35
CA ASN A 482 4.53 20.82 13.81
C ASN A 482 3.18 21.00 14.54
N LYS A 483 2.26 20.02 14.48
CA LYS A 483 0.92 20.15 15.05
C LYS A 483 0.88 19.70 16.51
N SER A 484 0.21 20.47 17.36
CA SER A 484 0.07 20.18 18.81
C SER A 484 -0.74 18.92 19.09
N GLU A 485 -1.72 18.60 18.25
CA GLU A 485 -2.59 17.43 18.37
C GLU A 485 -1.82 16.11 18.44
N PHE A 486 -0.62 16.07 17.84
CA PHE A 486 0.23 14.88 17.77
C PHE A 486 1.46 14.97 18.67
N HIS A 487 1.33 15.67 19.82
CA HIS A 487 2.46 15.94 20.73
C HIS A 487 3.12 14.68 21.32
N HIS A 488 2.40 13.58 21.37
CA HIS A 488 2.87 12.27 21.86
C HIS A 488 3.69 11.50 20.84
N GLU A 489 3.63 11.89 19.55
CA GLU A 489 4.32 11.18 18.46
C GLU A 489 5.71 11.78 18.19
N PHE A 490 6.71 10.93 18.01
CA PHE A 490 8.05 11.30 17.50
C PHE A 490 8.68 12.54 18.15
N PRO A 491 8.98 12.49 19.48
CA PRO A 491 9.44 13.67 20.22
C PRO A 491 10.67 14.34 19.62
N LEU A 492 11.62 13.56 19.07
CA LEU A 492 12.85 14.09 18.48
C LEU A 492 12.56 14.82 17.15
N CYS A 493 11.77 14.24 16.25
CA CYS A 493 11.36 14.94 15.03
C CYS A 493 10.64 16.25 15.34
N ARG A 494 9.76 16.24 16.33
CA ARG A 494 9.03 17.45 16.79
C ARG A 494 9.98 18.50 17.36
N LYS A 495 10.97 18.09 18.15
CA LYS A 495 11.99 19.00 18.70
C LYS A 495 12.75 19.69 17.57
N ILE A 496 13.21 18.93 16.57
CA ILE A 496 13.91 19.46 15.40
C ILE A 496 13.01 20.42 14.61
N MET A 497 11.76 20.02 14.31
CA MET A 497 10.84 20.86 13.53
C MET A 497 10.46 22.16 14.25
N LYS A 498 10.40 22.18 15.56
CA LYS A 498 10.14 23.42 16.36
C LYS A 498 11.31 24.41 16.24
N THR A 499 12.53 23.95 16.24
CA THR A 499 13.74 24.80 16.12
C THR A 499 14.03 25.20 14.70
N LEU A 500 13.55 24.47 13.69
CA LEU A 500 13.76 24.76 12.28
C LEU A 500 13.14 26.12 11.89
N VAL A 501 13.94 27.04 11.37
CA VAL A 501 13.47 28.37 10.97
C VAL A 501 12.65 28.29 9.68
N ASP A 502 13.20 27.65 8.65
CA ASP A 502 12.58 27.51 7.33
C ASP A 502 12.46 26.01 6.95
N PRO A 503 11.23 25.49 6.78
CA PRO A 503 11.01 24.11 6.38
C PRO A 503 11.20 23.84 4.87
N THR A 504 11.39 24.86 4.05
CA THR A 504 11.54 24.77 2.58
C THR A 504 12.52 23.68 2.13
N PRO A 505 13.75 23.58 2.70
CA PRO A 505 14.69 22.55 2.27
C PRO A 505 14.15 21.14 2.49
N LEU A 506 13.48 20.92 3.61
CA LEU A 506 12.95 19.61 3.95
C LEU A 506 11.73 19.23 3.09
N TYR A 507 10.83 20.18 2.79
CA TYR A 507 9.71 19.91 1.90
C TYR A 507 10.15 19.64 0.47
N LEU A 508 11.13 20.39 -0.03
CA LEU A 508 11.70 20.12 -1.36
C LEU A 508 12.45 18.79 -1.40
N ALA A 509 13.28 18.49 -0.39
CA ALA A 509 13.93 17.19 -0.29
C ALA A 509 12.89 16.04 -0.29
N ALA A 510 11.78 16.20 0.45
CA ALA A 510 10.68 15.25 0.46
C ALA A 510 10.02 15.06 -0.92
N ILE A 511 9.88 16.14 -1.71
CA ILE A 511 9.31 16.06 -3.06
C ILE A 511 10.27 15.37 -4.04
N PHE A 512 11.58 15.57 -3.87
CA PHE A 512 12.58 15.15 -4.84
C PHE A 512 13.29 13.83 -4.50
N HIS A 513 13.19 13.28 -3.26
CA HIS A 513 13.99 12.13 -2.85
C HIS A 513 13.84 10.91 -3.79
N ASP A 514 12.61 10.66 -4.25
CA ASP A 514 12.25 9.53 -5.10
C ASP A 514 11.95 9.91 -6.57
N ILE A 515 12.16 11.14 -6.95
CA ILE A 515 11.75 11.68 -8.27
C ILE A 515 12.50 11.03 -9.44
N GLY A 516 13.65 10.41 -9.15
CA GLY A 516 14.47 9.68 -10.11
C GLY A 516 14.04 8.24 -10.39
N LYS A 517 13.08 7.70 -9.62
CA LYS A 517 12.62 6.30 -9.75
C LYS A 517 12.06 5.99 -11.14
N GLY A 518 12.37 4.79 -11.67
CA GLY A 518 11.91 4.33 -12.98
C GLY A 518 12.61 4.93 -14.19
N ARG A 519 13.72 5.68 -13.99
CA ARG A 519 14.49 6.30 -15.07
C ARG A 519 15.79 5.54 -15.42
N GLY A 520 16.07 4.45 -14.69
CA GLY A 520 17.35 3.73 -14.78
C GLY A 520 18.49 4.46 -14.07
N GLY A 521 19.42 3.69 -13.48
CA GLY A 521 20.49 4.22 -12.65
C GLY A 521 20.07 4.48 -11.20
N ASP A 522 20.95 5.15 -10.44
CA ASP A 522 20.68 5.50 -9.04
C ASP A 522 19.68 6.66 -8.95
N HIS A 523 18.50 6.41 -8.39
CA HIS A 523 17.43 7.41 -8.27
C HIS A 523 17.81 8.57 -7.36
N SER A 524 18.68 8.34 -6.35
CA SER A 524 19.13 9.36 -5.41
C SER A 524 20.06 10.35 -6.09
N GLU A 525 20.99 9.86 -6.91
CA GLU A 525 21.88 10.70 -7.72
C GLU A 525 21.09 11.50 -8.77
N LEU A 526 20.19 10.84 -9.50
CA LEU A 526 19.35 11.51 -10.50
C LEU A 526 18.43 12.55 -9.86
N GLY A 527 17.85 12.22 -8.72
CA GLY A 527 16.99 13.11 -7.95
C GLY A 527 17.72 14.32 -7.41
N ALA A 528 18.97 14.15 -6.94
CA ALA A 528 19.81 15.23 -6.43
C ALA A 528 20.13 16.28 -7.51
N VAL A 529 20.45 15.83 -8.72
CA VAL A 529 20.66 16.72 -9.87
C VAL A 529 19.39 17.48 -10.21
N ASP A 530 18.26 16.78 -10.32
CA ASP A 530 16.96 17.40 -10.62
C ASP A 530 16.56 18.43 -9.54
N ALA A 531 16.82 18.11 -8.27
CA ALA A 531 16.55 19.00 -7.14
C ALA A 531 17.39 20.27 -7.20
N LEU A 532 18.69 20.14 -7.45
CA LEU A 532 19.60 21.29 -7.57
C LEU A 532 19.20 22.22 -8.72
N GLU A 533 18.92 21.65 -9.90
CA GLU A 533 18.47 22.41 -11.06
C GLU A 533 17.15 23.15 -10.78
N TYR A 534 16.21 22.48 -10.12
CA TYR A 534 14.92 23.07 -9.78
C TYR A 534 15.07 24.20 -8.76
N CYS A 535 15.79 23.99 -7.66
CA CYS A 535 16.05 24.99 -6.63
C CYS A 535 16.71 26.25 -7.21
N ASN A 536 17.70 26.07 -8.07
CA ASN A 536 18.34 27.18 -8.78
C ASN A 536 17.35 27.90 -9.72
N SER A 537 16.48 27.16 -10.40
CA SER A 537 15.50 27.75 -11.35
C SER A 537 14.44 28.63 -10.69
N ILE A 538 14.11 28.35 -9.43
CA ILE A 538 13.21 29.19 -8.60
C ILE A 538 13.95 30.20 -7.75
N GLY A 539 15.27 30.34 -7.94
CA GLY A 539 16.09 31.35 -7.29
C GLY A 539 16.21 31.17 -5.78
N LEU A 540 16.38 29.96 -5.30
CA LEU A 540 16.79 29.72 -3.91
C LEU A 540 18.26 30.06 -3.73
N GLU A 541 18.63 30.43 -2.52
CA GLU A 541 20.03 30.67 -2.17
C GLU A 541 20.87 29.41 -2.40
N LYS A 542 22.09 29.57 -2.86
CA LYS A 542 22.99 28.48 -3.26
C LYS A 542 23.13 27.43 -2.16
N HIS A 543 23.36 27.86 -0.92
CA HIS A 543 23.52 26.94 0.21
C HIS A 543 22.24 26.12 0.52
N ILE A 544 21.05 26.71 0.29
CA ILE A 544 19.77 26.01 0.44
C ILE A 544 19.59 24.98 -0.69
N ALA A 545 19.91 25.35 -1.93
CA ALA A 545 19.84 24.43 -3.07
C ALA A 545 20.80 23.24 -2.92
N GLU A 546 22.00 23.48 -2.42
CA GLU A 546 23.01 22.45 -2.13
C GLU A 546 22.54 21.53 -0.97
N LEU A 547 21.96 22.09 0.09
CA LEU A 547 21.37 21.32 1.18
C LEU A 547 20.25 20.38 0.70
N VAL A 548 19.32 20.88 -0.13
CA VAL A 548 18.24 20.05 -0.71
C VAL A 548 18.84 18.92 -1.56
N SER A 549 19.77 19.23 -2.45
CA SER A 549 20.45 18.24 -3.29
C SER A 549 21.17 17.18 -2.46
N TRP A 550 21.87 17.60 -1.40
CA TRP A 550 22.57 16.69 -0.49
C TRP A 550 21.58 15.77 0.25
N LEU A 551 20.47 16.30 0.75
CA LEU A 551 19.43 15.51 1.42
C LEU A 551 18.85 14.46 0.48
N VAL A 552 18.54 14.82 -0.76
CA VAL A 552 18.03 13.90 -1.78
C VAL A 552 19.06 12.81 -2.11
N LYS A 553 20.32 13.18 -2.32
CA LYS A 553 21.40 12.24 -2.59
C LYS A 553 21.60 11.22 -1.47
N ASN A 554 21.50 11.67 -0.23
CA ASN A 554 21.87 10.90 0.96
C ASN A 554 20.66 10.40 1.77
N HIS A 555 19.42 10.48 1.25
CA HIS A 555 18.22 10.17 2.03
C HIS A 555 18.19 8.73 2.59
N LEU A 556 18.86 7.78 1.95
CA LEU A 556 18.94 6.38 2.37
C LEU A 556 20.07 6.08 3.36
N ILE A 557 21.12 6.95 3.46
CA ILE A 557 22.35 6.59 4.17
C ILE A 557 22.12 6.33 5.66
N MET A 558 21.28 7.14 6.34
CA MET A 558 21.00 6.97 7.76
C MET A 558 20.28 5.65 8.04
N SER A 559 19.29 5.31 7.22
CA SER A 559 18.56 4.05 7.30
C SER A 559 19.48 2.84 7.07
N LEU A 560 20.35 2.92 6.07
CA LEU A 560 21.32 1.87 5.75
C LEU A 560 22.32 1.64 6.88
N VAL A 561 22.88 2.71 7.44
CA VAL A 561 23.88 2.61 8.53
C VAL A 561 23.20 2.07 9.79
N ALA A 562 22.06 2.63 10.20
CA ALA A 562 21.36 2.22 11.42
C ALA A 562 20.93 0.73 11.40
N GLN A 563 20.51 0.24 10.24
CA GLN A 563 19.95 -1.12 10.14
C GLN A 563 21.00 -2.20 9.79
N ARG A 564 22.12 -1.84 9.16
CA ARG A 564 23.10 -2.82 8.64
C ARG A 564 24.46 -2.81 9.31
N LYS A 565 24.79 -1.70 10.02
CA LYS A 565 26.10 -1.57 10.66
C LYS A 565 25.98 -1.59 12.17
N ASP A 566 27.09 -1.92 12.83
CA ASP A 566 27.16 -1.81 14.27
C ASP A 566 27.32 -0.34 14.68
N ILE A 567 26.25 0.25 15.19
CA ILE A 567 26.23 1.66 15.61
C ILE A 567 26.86 1.87 17.00
N SER A 568 27.23 0.80 17.70
CA SER A 568 28.07 0.89 18.91
C SER A 568 29.56 1.04 18.57
N ASP A 569 29.94 0.70 17.34
CA ASP A 569 31.31 0.86 16.87
C ASP A 569 31.63 2.33 16.53
N PRO A 570 32.62 2.94 17.24
CA PRO A 570 33.03 4.33 16.99
C PRO A 570 33.47 4.59 15.55
N ASP A 571 34.07 3.60 14.89
CA ASP A 571 34.53 3.76 13.50
C ASP A 571 33.38 3.89 12.53
N VAL A 572 32.28 3.19 12.81
CA VAL A 572 31.02 3.32 12.06
C VAL A 572 30.43 4.72 12.25
N ILE A 573 30.42 5.24 13.49
CA ILE A 573 29.94 6.60 13.79
C ILE A 573 30.81 7.65 13.12
N GLU A 574 32.12 7.53 13.19
CA GLU A 574 33.08 8.45 12.52
C GLU A 574 32.90 8.42 11.00
N SER A 575 32.83 7.22 10.41
CA SER A 575 32.61 7.05 8.96
C SER A 575 31.27 7.64 8.50
N PHE A 576 30.24 7.57 9.33
CA PHE A 576 28.95 8.18 9.06
C PHE A 576 29.03 9.70 9.25
N ALA A 577 29.59 10.18 10.38
CA ALA A 577 29.72 11.59 10.71
C ALA A 577 30.54 12.36 9.69
N SER A 578 31.62 11.76 9.14
CA SER A 578 32.44 12.37 8.07
C SER A 578 31.68 12.72 6.80
N LYS A 579 30.53 12.07 6.57
CA LYS A 579 29.65 12.33 5.43
C LYS A 579 28.61 13.42 5.72
N ILE A 580 28.46 13.86 6.97
CA ILE A 580 27.46 14.82 7.41
C ILE A 580 28.09 16.22 7.52
N PRO A 581 27.75 17.18 6.65
CA PRO A 581 28.43 18.48 6.60
C PRO A 581 28.19 19.36 7.84
N SER A 582 27.03 19.23 8.51
CA SER A 582 26.68 20.01 9.70
C SER A 582 25.55 19.38 10.50
N ILE A 583 25.33 19.89 11.74
CA ILE A 583 24.21 19.46 12.58
C ILE A 583 22.86 19.67 11.88
N LEU A 584 22.69 20.74 11.11
CA LEU A 584 21.47 20.98 10.36
C LEU A 584 21.21 19.86 9.33
N HIS A 585 22.26 19.42 8.59
CA HIS A 585 22.14 18.29 7.65
C HIS A 585 21.70 17.01 8.38
N LEU A 586 22.30 16.72 9.54
CA LEU A 586 21.94 15.57 10.36
C LEU A 586 20.49 15.62 10.84
N GLU A 587 20.05 16.77 11.35
CA GLU A 587 18.70 16.97 11.86
C GLU A 587 17.64 16.82 10.76
N LEU A 588 17.86 17.42 9.60
CA LEU A 588 16.93 17.30 8.47
C LEU A 588 16.94 15.89 7.87
N LEU A 589 18.09 15.23 7.80
CA LEU A 589 18.23 13.85 7.34
C LEU A 589 17.46 12.90 8.27
N TYR A 590 17.54 13.09 9.59
CA TYR A 590 16.81 12.29 10.56
C TYR A 590 15.28 12.40 10.34
N VAL A 591 14.77 13.64 10.25
CA VAL A 591 13.32 13.86 10.02
C VAL A 591 12.87 13.27 8.69
N LEU A 592 13.66 13.44 7.64
CA LEU A 592 13.39 12.88 6.30
C LEU A 592 13.34 11.35 6.36
N THR A 593 14.36 10.70 6.95
CA THR A 593 14.46 9.23 7.05
C THR A 593 13.31 8.62 7.85
N VAL A 594 12.98 9.19 9.03
CA VAL A 594 11.84 8.72 9.83
C VAL A 594 10.53 8.83 9.07
N SER A 595 10.33 9.96 8.38
CA SER A 595 9.11 10.21 7.61
C SER A 595 9.01 9.31 6.38
N ASP A 596 10.12 9.03 5.72
CA ASP A 596 10.23 8.17 4.54
C ASP A 596 9.86 6.72 4.85
N ILE A 597 10.48 6.12 5.88
CA ILE A 597 10.18 4.74 6.30
C ILE A 597 8.68 4.60 6.67
N ARG A 598 8.12 5.56 7.40
CA ARG A 598 6.70 5.58 7.77
C ARG A 598 5.77 5.71 6.56
N ALA A 599 6.17 6.51 5.58
CA ALA A 599 5.39 6.76 4.38
C ALA A 599 5.45 5.61 3.37
N THR A 600 6.49 4.81 3.40
CA THR A 600 6.69 3.68 2.49
C THR A 600 5.69 2.57 2.77
N ASN A 601 5.61 2.12 4.00
CA ASN A 601 4.61 1.15 4.46
C ASN A 601 4.44 1.28 5.97
N PRO A 602 3.22 1.49 6.49
CA PRO A 602 2.97 1.62 7.94
C PRO A 602 3.46 0.43 8.78
N THR A 603 3.52 -0.77 8.18
CA THR A 603 3.97 -1.99 8.89
C THR A 603 5.48 -2.11 9.00
N LEU A 604 6.24 -1.29 8.27
CA LEU A 604 7.71 -1.30 8.31
C LEU A 604 8.29 -0.54 9.51
N TRP A 605 7.50 0.37 10.10
CA TRP A 605 7.92 1.11 11.27
C TRP A 605 7.65 0.30 12.53
N ASN A 606 8.66 0.13 13.35
CA ASN A 606 8.56 -0.46 14.68
C ASN A 606 9.46 0.29 15.66
N SER A 607 9.30 -0.01 16.95
CA SER A 607 10.05 0.63 18.02
C SER A 607 11.57 0.37 17.96
N TRP A 608 11.97 -0.79 17.45
CA TRP A 608 13.38 -1.13 17.24
C TRP A 608 14.05 -0.18 16.25
N LYS A 609 13.45 0.02 15.06
CA LYS A 609 13.97 0.97 14.05
C LYS A 609 14.02 2.40 14.58
N GLU A 610 13.02 2.81 15.35
CA GLU A 610 13.02 4.12 15.99
C GLU A 610 14.23 4.29 16.92
N SER A 611 14.52 3.27 17.72
CA SER A 611 15.63 3.26 18.65
C SER A 611 16.97 3.34 17.93
N LEU A 612 17.21 2.49 16.93
CA LEU A 612 18.44 2.50 16.14
C LEU A 612 18.71 3.86 15.46
N LEU A 613 17.69 4.44 14.84
CA LEU A 613 17.84 5.75 14.18
C LEU A 613 18.11 6.86 15.19
N LYS A 614 17.46 6.83 16.35
CA LYS A 614 17.66 7.79 17.42
C LYS A 614 19.07 7.68 18.02
N GLU A 615 19.55 6.47 18.24
CA GLU A 615 20.87 6.19 18.77
C GLU A 615 21.97 6.67 17.81
N LEU A 616 21.88 6.30 16.52
CA LEU A 616 22.77 6.80 15.48
C LEU A 616 22.77 8.33 15.40
N PHE A 617 21.60 8.96 15.47
CA PHE A 617 21.48 10.42 15.48
C PHE A 617 22.20 11.05 16.69
N LEU A 618 21.99 10.53 17.89
CA LEU A 618 22.56 11.08 19.12
C LEU A 618 24.09 10.89 19.16
N ALA A 619 24.59 9.71 18.80
CA ALA A 619 26.01 9.41 18.72
C ALA A 619 26.72 10.30 17.68
N THR A 620 26.13 10.43 16.49
CA THR A 620 26.68 11.32 15.44
C THR A 620 26.64 12.78 15.85
N LYS A 621 25.56 13.23 16.50
CA LYS A 621 25.47 14.62 17.00
C LYS A 621 26.50 14.90 18.06
N HIS A 622 26.74 13.95 18.95
CA HIS A 622 27.79 14.05 19.96
C HIS A 622 29.16 14.16 19.32
N TYR A 623 29.49 13.29 18.36
CA TYR A 623 30.75 13.34 17.60
C TYR A 623 30.95 14.68 16.89
N LEU A 624 29.94 15.24 16.25
CA LEU A 624 30.01 16.52 15.53
C LEU A 624 30.13 17.75 16.47
N THR A 625 29.76 17.62 17.73
CA THR A 625 29.79 18.72 18.71
C THR A 625 31.03 18.73 19.58
N GLN A 626 31.75 17.62 19.70
CA GLN A 626 32.96 17.54 20.52
C GLN A 626 34.22 17.94 19.71
N SER A 627 35.05 18.79 20.34
CA SER A 627 36.36 19.22 19.80
C SER A 627 37.54 18.35 20.33
N THR A 628 37.25 17.25 21.01
CA THR A 628 38.24 16.40 21.69
C THR A 628 38.67 15.21 20.81
N PRO A 629 39.99 14.86 20.81
CA PRO A 629 40.48 13.69 20.10
C PRO A 629 39.87 12.40 20.69
N ARG A 630 39.76 11.41 19.85
CA ARG A 630 39.27 10.05 20.06
C ARG A 630 39.80 9.42 21.36
N ALA A 631 38.91 8.89 22.19
CA ALA A 631 39.26 7.92 23.20
C ALA A 631 39.80 6.66 22.48
N ASN A 632 40.92 6.16 22.87
CA ASN A 632 41.54 4.93 22.34
C ASN A 632 40.60 3.76 22.74
N GLN A 633 40.51 2.69 21.97
CA GLN A 633 39.72 1.48 22.33
C GLN A 633 40.01 1.01 23.76
N ASN A 634 41.23 1.12 24.23
CA ASN A 634 41.61 0.81 25.60
C ASN A 634 40.98 1.75 26.64
N GLU A 635 40.85 3.03 26.33
CA GLU A 635 40.16 4.00 27.21
C GLU A 635 38.66 3.70 27.28
N MET A 636 38.05 3.34 26.14
CA MET A 636 36.62 2.97 26.11
C MET A 636 36.33 1.69 26.90
N MET A 637 37.19 0.69 26.80
CA MET A 637 37.08 -0.54 27.58
C MET A 637 37.17 -0.26 29.08
N GLU A 638 38.11 0.57 29.47
CA GLU A 638 38.31 0.93 30.88
C GLU A 638 37.15 1.76 31.42
N ASP A 639 36.65 2.71 30.62
CA ASP A 639 35.44 3.50 30.96
C ASP A 639 34.22 2.60 31.10
N THR A 640 34.01 1.63 30.17
CA THR A 640 32.92 0.64 30.26
C THR A 640 33.05 -0.20 31.52
N ARG A 641 34.24 -0.72 31.81
CA ARG A 641 34.55 -1.48 33.02
C ARG A 641 34.24 -0.68 34.27
N GLN A 642 34.69 0.58 34.31
CA GLN A 642 34.48 1.46 35.46
C GLN A 642 32.99 1.77 35.64
N GLN A 643 32.22 2.06 34.57
CA GLN A 643 30.79 2.29 34.65
C GLN A 643 30.07 1.08 35.23
N VAL A 644 30.39 -0.13 34.81
CA VAL A 644 29.84 -1.39 35.34
C VAL A 644 30.13 -1.52 36.84
N LEU A 645 31.38 -1.38 37.22
CA LEU A 645 31.81 -1.46 38.64
C LEU A 645 31.17 -0.40 39.55
N GLU A 646 31.05 0.84 39.07
CA GLU A 646 30.37 1.94 39.77
C GLU A 646 28.89 1.63 40.01
N GLN A 647 28.20 0.98 39.06
CA GLN A 647 26.80 0.63 39.22
C GLN A 647 26.62 -0.41 40.34
N PHE A 648 27.42 -1.47 40.36
CA PHE A 648 27.37 -2.48 41.42
C PHE A 648 27.80 -1.90 42.78
N THR A 649 28.69 -0.92 42.81
CA THR A 649 29.00 -0.18 44.01
C THR A 649 27.80 0.57 44.58
N LYS A 650 27.01 1.20 43.73
CA LYS A 650 25.80 1.96 44.11
C LYS A 650 24.66 1.09 44.63
N THR A 651 24.58 -0.15 44.16
CA THR A 651 23.59 -1.16 44.63
C THR A 651 24.02 -1.80 45.97
N GLY A 652 25.27 -1.63 46.38
CA GLY A 652 25.80 -2.19 47.62
C GLY A 652 26.31 -3.63 47.50
N ASP A 653 26.47 -4.12 46.29
CA ASP A 653 26.95 -5.47 45.99
C ASP A 653 28.47 -5.56 46.16
N SER A 654 29.00 -6.77 46.40
CA SER A 654 30.44 -7.02 46.42
C SER A 654 31.02 -6.88 45.02
N ILE A 655 32.06 -6.02 44.88
CA ILE A 655 32.67 -5.71 43.59
C ILE A 655 33.63 -6.82 43.11
N GLU A 656 34.17 -7.62 44.03
CA GLU A 656 35.19 -8.59 43.73
C GLU A 656 34.71 -9.72 42.79
N PRO A 657 33.51 -10.33 43.01
CA PRO A 657 32.97 -11.31 42.07
C PRO A 657 32.67 -10.71 40.66
N VAL A 658 32.25 -9.45 40.59
CA VAL A 658 32.03 -8.73 39.34
C VAL A 658 33.34 -8.55 38.58
N ARG A 659 34.42 -8.14 39.29
CA ARG A 659 35.75 -7.94 38.71
C ARG A 659 36.33 -9.24 38.20
N GLU A 660 36.19 -10.35 38.96
CA GLU A 660 36.63 -11.68 38.58
C GLU A 660 35.90 -12.13 37.30
N LEU A 661 34.58 -12.00 37.25
CA LEU A 661 33.78 -12.40 36.06
C LEU A 661 34.14 -11.56 34.86
N LEU A 662 34.27 -10.24 34.93
CA LEU A 662 34.68 -9.39 33.81
C LEU A 662 36.11 -9.69 33.34
N THR A 663 36.97 -10.14 34.25
CA THR A 663 38.34 -10.56 33.87
C THR A 663 38.31 -11.91 33.16
N GLU A 664 37.47 -12.84 33.60
CA GLU A 664 37.24 -14.14 32.97
C GLU A 664 36.65 -14.02 31.56
N LEU A 665 35.66 -13.13 31.38
CA LEU A 665 35.02 -12.87 30.08
C LEU A 665 35.96 -12.14 29.10
N GLY A 666 36.89 -11.37 29.59
CA GLY A 666 37.92 -10.70 28.81
C GLY A 666 37.51 -9.37 28.15
N ASN A 667 38.47 -8.76 27.46
CA ASN A 667 38.31 -7.41 26.91
C ASN A 667 37.31 -7.36 25.73
N ASP A 668 37.24 -8.41 24.94
CA ASP A 668 36.33 -8.51 23.79
C ASP A 668 34.86 -8.44 24.19
N TYR A 669 34.51 -8.94 25.37
CA TYR A 669 33.18 -8.84 25.94
C TYR A 669 32.79 -7.37 26.21
N LEU A 670 33.69 -6.58 26.78
CA LEU A 670 33.48 -5.16 27.08
C LEU A 670 33.33 -4.28 25.83
N LEU A 671 33.84 -4.73 24.69
CA LEU A 671 33.72 -4.04 23.39
C LEU A 671 32.44 -4.41 22.63
N ARG A 672 31.86 -5.60 22.90
CA ARG A 672 30.72 -6.12 22.14
C ARG A 672 29.36 -5.69 22.68
N TYR A 673 29.28 -5.40 24.00
CA TYR A 673 28.05 -5.10 24.66
C TYR A 673 28.04 -3.70 25.28
N HIS A 674 26.86 -3.08 25.31
CA HIS A 674 26.68 -1.82 26.03
C HIS A 674 26.78 -1.99 27.52
N PRO A 675 27.26 -0.96 28.29
CA PRO A 675 27.38 -1.06 29.77
C PRO A 675 26.11 -1.54 30.45
N GLU A 676 24.93 -1.10 30.03
CA GLU A 676 23.63 -1.55 30.58
C GLU A 676 23.35 -3.04 30.33
N GLN A 677 23.78 -3.58 29.21
CA GLN A 677 23.67 -5.00 28.91
C GLN A 677 24.66 -5.81 29.76
N ILE A 678 25.90 -5.34 29.86
CA ILE A 678 26.93 -5.98 30.67
C ILE A 678 26.49 -6.04 32.13
N ILE A 679 25.94 -4.95 32.67
CA ILE A 679 25.42 -4.90 34.04
C ILE A 679 24.37 -6.00 34.25
N TRP A 680 23.37 -6.04 33.43
CA TRP A 680 22.29 -7.00 33.51
C TRP A 680 22.76 -8.45 33.34
N GLN A 681 23.57 -8.73 32.32
CA GLN A 681 24.12 -10.06 32.08
C GLN A 681 24.99 -10.52 33.25
N THR A 682 25.79 -9.62 33.80
CA THR A 682 26.60 -9.87 34.99
C THR A 682 25.71 -10.22 36.19
N GLU A 683 24.62 -9.47 36.42
CA GLU A 683 23.64 -9.79 37.48
C GLU A 683 23.07 -11.21 37.31
N GLN A 684 22.76 -11.60 36.09
CA GLN A 684 22.25 -12.95 35.82
C GLN A 684 23.33 -14.03 36.07
N LEU A 685 24.54 -13.83 35.60
CA LEU A 685 25.65 -14.80 35.72
C LEU A 685 26.16 -14.94 37.18
N LEU A 686 26.15 -13.89 37.96
CA LEU A 686 26.54 -13.94 39.36
C LEU A 686 25.64 -14.81 40.22
N SER A 687 24.41 -15.08 39.80
CA SER A 687 23.49 -16.00 40.44
C SER A 687 23.91 -17.49 40.25
N GLN A 688 24.96 -17.75 39.43
CA GLN A 688 25.45 -19.08 39.07
C GLN A 688 24.34 -20.03 38.59
N PRO A 689 23.62 -19.65 37.52
CA PRO A 689 22.52 -20.45 37.03
C PRO A 689 22.97 -21.78 36.48
N GLU A 690 22.10 -22.81 36.52
CA GLU A 690 22.29 -24.04 35.76
C GLU A 690 22.24 -23.77 34.24
N LEU A 691 23.14 -24.39 33.50
CA LEU A 691 23.20 -24.26 32.04
C LEU A 691 22.38 -25.36 31.35
N PRO A 692 21.70 -25.12 30.23
CA PRO A 692 21.56 -23.84 29.55
C PRO A 692 20.69 -22.87 30.32
N TYR A 693 21.08 -21.58 30.37
CA TYR A 693 20.36 -20.54 31.05
C TYR A 693 19.81 -19.53 30.05
N VAL A 694 18.53 -19.16 30.20
CA VAL A 694 17.87 -18.16 29.35
C VAL A 694 17.24 -17.08 30.22
N ALA A 695 17.52 -15.84 29.94
CA ALA A 695 16.87 -14.70 30.56
C ALA A 695 16.26 -13.79 29.50
N ILE A 696 15.04 -13.30 29.73
CA ILE A 696 14.33 -12.45 28.79
C ILE A 696 13.90 -11.16 29.47
N LYS A 697 14.21 -10.02 28.87
CA LYS A 697 13.74 -8.72 29.34
C LYS A 697 13.36 -7.81 28.20
N ASN A 698 12.49 -6.84 28.48
CA ASN A 698 12.23 -5.75 27.56
C ASN A 698 13.27 -4.65 27.74
N HIS A 699 13.96 -4.31 26.66
CA HIS A 699 14.97 -3.27 26.68
C HIS A 699 14.30 -1.89 26.67
N ARG A 700 14.46 -1.11 27.74
CA ARG A 700 13.81 0.23 27.86
C ARG A 700 14.31 1.24 26.83
N SER A 701 15.58 1.16 26.43
CA SER A 701 16.20 2.10 25.48
C SER A 701 16.06 1.68 24.02
N GLN A 702 16.01 0.36 23.72
CA GLN A 702 16.03 -0.17 22.36
C GLN A 702 14.67 -0.70 21.86
N ALA A 703 13.63 -0.61 22.69
CA ALA A 703 12.24 -0.95 22.34
C ALA A 703 12.07 -2.31 21.62
N GLY A 704 12.89 -3.30 22.00
CA GLY A 704 12.83 -4.72 21.63
C GLY A 704 12.83 -5.60 22.87
N THR A 705 12.58 -6.89 22.70
CA THR A 705 12.77 -7.89 23.75
C THR A 705 14.15 -8.51 23.59
N GLU A 706 14.95 -8.41 24.63
CA GLU A 706 16.28 -9.01 24.72
C GLU A 706 16.18 -10.40 25.29
N VAL A 707 16.68 -11.38 24.55
CA VAL A 707 16.81 -12.80 24.92
C VAL A 707 18.29 -13.08 25.11
N PHE A 708 18.71 -13.24 26.35
CA PHE A 708 20.07 -13.61 26.75
C PHE A 708 20.15 -15.11 27.01
N ILE A 709 21.13 -15.76 26.42
CA ILE A 709 21.35 -17.21 26.48
C ILE A 709 22.78 -17.45 26.92
N ALA A 710 22.94 -18.17 28.03
CA ALA A 710 24.24 -18.66 28.47
C ALA A 710 24.23 -20.17 28.36
N VAL A 711 25.19 -20.76 27.64
CA VAL A 711 25.27 -22.18 27.35
C VAL A 711 26.73 -22.58 27.10
N GLU A 712 27.09 -23.83 27.36
CA GLU A 712 28.40 -24.35 26.97
C GLU A 712 28.54 -24.36 25.45
N ASP A 713 29.74 -24.02 24.96
CA ASP A 713 30.01 -23.98 23.52
C ASP A 713 29.84 -25.39 22.92
N GLN A 714 28.95 -25.43 21.92
CA GLN A 714 28.66 -26.68 21.21
C GLN A 714 28.34 -26.40 19.75
N PRO A 715 28.60 -27.37 18.85
CA PRO A 715 28.30 -27.22 17.45
C PRO A 715 26.83 -26.88 17.21
N ASP A 716 26.55 -26.05 16.20
CA ASP A 716 25.22 -25.73 15.71
C ASP A 716 24.37 -24.79 16.60
N LEU A 717 24.96 -24.22 17.61
CA LEU A 717 24.23 -23.41 18.58
C LEU A 717 23.44 -22.28 17.93
N PHE A 718 24.03 -21.53 17.01
CA PHE A 718 23.34 -20.44 16.29
C PHE A 718 22.13 -20.94 15.48
N ALA A 719 22.30 -22.05 14.75
CA ALA A 719 21.21 -22.66 13.99
C ALA A 719 20.07 -23.15 14.89
N ALA A 720 20.41 -23.79 16.01
CA ALA A 720 19.45 -24.31 16.98
C ALA A 720 18.67 -23.13 17.64
N ILE A 721 19.36 -22.10 18.12
CA ILE A 721 18.71 -20.93 18.74
C ILE A 721 17.78 -20.22 17.75
N THR A 722 18.24 -19.97 16.52
CA THR A 722 17.40 -19.29 15.51
C THR A 722 16.18 -20.12 15.13
N ALA A 723 16.29 -21.45 15.09
CA ALA A 723 15.16 -22.36 14.86
C ALA A 723 14.15 -22.30 16.02
N LEU A 724 14.63 -22.36 17.27
CA LEU A 724 13.79 -22.28 18.46
C LEU A 724 13.06 -20.92 18.58
N LEU A 725 13.74 -19.82 18.32
CA LEU A 725 13.14 -18.49 18.30
C LEU A 725 12.05 -18.40 17.21
N SER A 726 12.30 -18.95 16.03
CA SER A 726 11.33 -19.04 14.95
C SER A 726 10.12 -19.90 15.33
N GLN A 727 10.31 -21.05 15.97
CA GLN A 727 9.22 -21.91 16.45
C GLN A 727 8.33 -21.21 17.47
N ASN A 728 8.91 -20.33 18.28
CA ASN A 728 8.20 -19.49 19.23
C ASN A 728 7.57 -18.22 18.61
N HIS A 729 7.50 -18.12 17.27
CA HIS A 729 6.91 -17.00 16.57
C HIS A 729 7.59 -15.64 16.83
N LEU A 730 8.90 -15.67 17.00
CA LEU A 730 9.73 -14.48 17.23
C LEU A 730 10.49 -14.09 15.97
N ASN A 731 10.49 -12.81 15.66
CA ASN A 731 11.23 -12.21 14.56
C ASN A 731 12.54 -11.63 15.09
N ILE A 732 13.66 -12.24 14.73
CA ILE A 732 14.99 -11.77 15.12
C ILE A 732 15.30 -10.47 14.36
N GLN A 733 15.77 -9.47 15.09
CA GLN A 733 16.19 -8.17 14.57
C GLN A 733 17.71 -7.99 14.60
N ALA A 734 18.36 -8.50 15.63
CA ALA A 734 19.81 -8.52 15.80
C ALA A 734 20.23 -9.69 16.66
N ALA A 735 21.46 -10.15 16.48
CA ALA A 735 22.12 -11.10 17.34
C ALA A 735 23.56 -10.65 17.61
N THR A 736 24.00 -10.73 18.86
CA THR A 736 25.38 -10.57 19.31
C THR A 736 25.81 -11.88 19.94
N LEU A 737 26.84 -12.49 19.41
CA LEU A 737 27.34 -13.79 19.82
C LEU A 737 28.73 -13.65 20.42
N PHE A 738 28.95 -14.23 21.56
CA PHE A 738 30.24 -14.17 22.26
C PHE A 738 30.55 -15.50 22.94
N THR A 739 31.72 -16.05 22.64
CA THR A 739 32.24 -17.22 23.33
C THR A 739 33.42 -16.77 24.19
N SER A 740 33.34 -17.06 25.49
CA SER A 740 34.41 -16.78 26.44
C SER A 740 35.61 -17.66 26.20
N PRO A 741 36.82 -17.29 26.68
CA PRO A 741 38.02 -18.12 26.57
C PRO A 741 37.91 -19.52 27.26
N LYS A 742 36.89 -19.67 28.12
CA LYS A 742 36.61 -20.95 28.81
C LYS A 742 35.51 -21.78 28.14
N GLY A 743 35.02 -21.40 26.98
CA GLY A 743 33.99 -22.13 26.24
C GLY A 743 32.57 -21.88 26.76
N LEU A 744 32.29 -20.75 27.42
CA LEU A 744 30.96 -20.33 27.76
C LEU A 744 30.45 -19.35 26.66
N CYS A 745 29.39 -19.72 25.97
CA CYS A 745 28.71 -18.90 25.01
C CYS A 745 27.69 -17.98 25.71
N LEU A 746 27.78 -16.69 25.45
CA LEU A 746 26.87 -15.65 25.93
C LEU A 746 26.22 -14.95 24.74
N ASP A 747 25.09 -15.48 24.30
CA ASP A 747 24.42 -15.01 23.10
C ASP A 747 23.24 -14.11 23.44
N THR A 748 23.12 -13.01 22.75
CA THR A 748 22.05 -12.06 22.95
C THR A 748 21.29 -11.81 21.66
N PHE A 749 20.00 -12.09 21.67
CA PHE A 749 19.10 -11.85 20.54
C PHE A 749 18.11 -10.74 20.87
N ILE A 750 17.95 -9.81 19.95
CA ILE A 750 16.87 -8.82 20.00
C ILE A 750 15.74 -9.32 19.11
N VAL A 751 14.57 -9.52 19.73
CA VAL A 751 13.41 -10.10 19.04
C VAL A 751 12.16 -9.23 19.18
N LEU A 752 11.26 -9.38 18.21
CA LEU A 752 9.91 -8.81 18.22
C LEU A 752 8.90 -9.93 17.94
N ASP A 753 7.64 -9.73 18.33
CA ASP A 753 6.55 -10.62 17.93
C ASP A 753 6.23 -10.52 16.42
N GLU A 754 5.29 -11.33 15.92
CA GLU A 754 4.85 -11.30 14.52
C GLU A 754 4.20 -9.96 14.12
N GLN A 755 3.73 -9.15 15.05
CA GLN A 755 3.18 -7.83 14.85
C GLN A 755 4.23 -6.70 14.89
N GLY A 756 5.48 -7.03 15.19
CA GLY A 756 6.58 -6.08 15.31
C GLY A 756 6.64 -5.32 16.62
N HIS A 757 6.07 -5.88 17.70
CA HIS A 757 6.10 -5.30 19.04
C HIS A 757 6.99 -6.12 19.99
N PRO A 758 7.55 -5.49 21.05
CA PRO A 758 8.18 -6.21 22.14
C PRO A 758 7.18 -7.11 22.87
N LEU A 759 7.64 -8.20 23.44
CA LEU A 759 6.82 -9.10 24.26
C LEU A 759 6.31 -8.36 25.50
N SER A 760 5.02 -8.41 25.76
CA SER A 760 4.39 -7.63 26.85
C SER A 760 3.78 -8.48 27.98
N TYR A 761 3.58 -9.78 27.76
CA TYR A 761 2.92 -10.67 28.71
C TYR A 761 3.92 -11.58 29.41
N GLU A 762 4.02 -11.47 30.75
CA GLU A 762 4.94 -12.26 31.60
C GLU A 762 4.78 -13.77 31.39
N GLN A 763 3.53 -14.25 31.30
CA GLN A 763 3.26 -15.67 31.05
C GLN A 763 3.84 -16.15 29.71
N ARG A 764 3.73 -15.32 28.68
CA ARG A 764 4.29 -15.66 27.35
C ARG A 764 5.82 -15.62 27.34
N ILE A 765 6.41 -14.69 28.11
CA ILE A 765 7.87 -14.62 28.32
C ILE A 765 8.36 -15.90 29.00
N GLN A 766 7.67 -16.35 30.04
CA GLN A 766 8.03 -17.59 30.77
C GLN A 766 7.90 -18.82 29.87
N GLU A 767 6.80 -18.95 29.10
CA GLU A 767 6.63 -20.05 28.15
C GLU A 767 7.76 -20.11 27.12
N ILE A 768 8.19 -18.95 26.59
CA ILE A 768 9.29 -18.87 25.62
C ILE A 768 10.60 -19.26 26.29
N GLN A 769 10.86 -18.80 27.52
CA GLN A 769 12.05 -19.11 28.29
C GLN A 769 12.17 -20.60 28.54
N ASP A 770 11.09 -21.24 29.00
CA ASP A 770 11.05 -22.69 29.27
C ASP A 770 11.26 -23.49 27.96
N ASN A 771 10.60 -23.10 26.87
CA ASN A 771 10.77 -23.75 25.58
C ASN A 771 12.21 -23.64 25.03
N LEU A 772 12.89 -22.52 25.27
CA LEU A 772 14.28 -22.34 24.85
C LEU A 772 15.22 -23.19 25.70
N ILE A 773 15.04 -23.26 27.02
CA ILE A 773 15.83 -24.08 27.92
C ILE A 773 15.67 -25.56 27.56
N ASP A 774 14.42 -26.04 27.41
CA ASP A 774 14.14 -27.43 27.03
C ASP A 774 14.73 -27.77 25.67
N GLY A 775 14.61 -26.87 24.69
CA GLY A 775 15.14 -27.10 23.36
C GLY A 775 16.67 -27.10 23.25
N LEU A 776 17.35 -26.30 24.09
CA LEU A 776 18.81 -26.25 24.19
C LEU A 776 19.39 -27.41 24.99
N SER A 777 18.62 -27.96 25.92
CA SER A 777 19.02 -29.15 26.69
C SER A 777 18.96 -30.47 25.88
N ASP A 778 18.16 -30.54 24.82
CA ASP A 778 17.92 -31.71 23.97
C ASP A 778 18.32 -31.45 22.50
N MET A 779 19.51 -30.90 22.29
CA MET A 779 19.99 -30.58 20.93
C MET A 779 20.24 -31.80 20.03
N GLU A 780 20.62 -32.97 20.60
CA GLU A 780 20.88 -34.20 19.84
C GLU A 780 19.61 -34.83 19.22
N GLY A 781 18.42 -34.56 19.80
CA GLY A 781 17.14 -35.16 19.35
C GLY A 781 16.35 -34.36 18.33
N ARG A 782 16.64 -33.06 18.11
CA ARG A 782 15.74 -32.12 17.40
C ARG A 782 16.37 -31.32 16.24
N ALA A 783 17.40 -31.82 15.57
CA ALA A 783 17.86 -31.26 14.30
C ALA A 783 16.81 -31.43 13.18
N GLY A 784 15.58 -31.02 13.47
CA GLY A 784 14.43 -31.05 12.55
C GLY A 784 14.29 -29.75 11.78
N SER A 785 14.36 -29.84 10.46
CA SER A 785 14.06 -28.73 9.57
C SER A 785 12.71 -28.07 9.92
N VAL A 786 12.72 -26.79 10.19
CA VAL A 786 11.50 -26.00 10.37
C VAL A 786 10.83 -25.86 9.01
N SER A 787 9.91 -26.78 8.67
CA SER A 787 9.13 -26.66 7.43
C SER A 787 7.88 -25.78 7.66
N ARG A 788 7.96 -24.52 7.31
CA ARG A 788 6.80 -23.65 7.19
C ARG A 788 6.46 -23.41 5.72
N ALA A 789 5.17 -23.40 5.38
CA ALA A 789 4.73 -23.08 4.03
C ALA A 789 5.08 -21.62 3.67
N VAL A 790 5.77 -21.42 2.55
CA VAL A 790 6.08 -20.10 2.01
C VAL A 790 4.76 -19.33 1.76
N PRO A 791 4.58 -18.13 2.29
CA PRO A 791 3.40 -17.32 2.03
C PRO A 791 3.13 -17.19 0.53
N THR A 792 1.87 -17.40 0.12
CA THR A 792 1.48 -17.44 -1.30
C THR A 792 1.93 -16.19 -2.07
N ARG A 793 1.92 -15.03 -1.43
CA ARG A 793 2.37 -13.76 -2.03
C ARG A 793 3.83 -13.77 -2.46
N LEU A 794 4.72 -14.37 -1.67
CA LEU A 794 6.16 -14.39 -1.96
C LEU A 794 6.51 -15.20 -3.21
N LYS A 795 5.67 -16.17 -3.59
CA LYS A 795 5.89 -17.02 -4.79
C LYS A 795 5.90 -16.25 -6.11
N TYR A 796 5.38 -15.03 -6.14
CA TYR A 796 5.27 -14.21 -7.37
C TYR A 796 6.41 -13.20 -7.52
N PHE A 797 7.31 -13.15 -6.52
CA PHE A 797 8.48 -12.29 -6.55
C PHE A 797 9.73 -13.11 -6.76
N THR A 798 10.65 -12.56 -7.52
CA THR A 798 11.97 -13.17 -7.76
C THR A 798 13.02 -12.19 -7.26
N VAL A 799 13.68 -12.55 -6.18
CA VAL A 799 14.84 -11.81 -5.65
C VAL A 799 16.08 -12.58 -6.06
N LYS A 800 16.98 -11.93 -6.78
CA LYS A 800 18.26 -12.54 -7.12
C LYS A 800 19.10 -12.62 -5.85
N THR A 801 19.46 -13.83 -5.43
CA THR A 801 20.37 -14.03 -4.32
C THR A 801 21.71 -13.36 -4.63
N ARG A 802 22.21 -12.57 -3.69
CA ARG A 802 23.53 -11.92 -3.74
C ARG A 802 24.23 -12.17 -2.43
N ILE A 803 25.45 -12.66 -2.52
CA ILE A 803 26.30 -12.96 -1.38
C ILE A 803 27.61 -12.22 -1.61
N LYS A 804 27.95 -11.30 -0.67
CA LYS A 804 29.11 -10.43 -0.80
C LYS A 804 29.97 -10.54 0.45
N PHE A 805 31.24 -10.88 0.26
CA PHE A 805 32.25 -10.85 1.30
C PHE A 805 33.02 -9.54 1.25
N ILE A 806 33.17 -8.89 2.39
CA ILE A 806 33.86 -7.62 2.55
C ILE A 806 34.92 -7.81 3.64
N ASN A 807 36.18 -7.68 3.27
CA ASN A 807 37.29 -7.71 4.19
C ASN A 807 37.86 -6.27 4.30
N ASP A 808 37.81 -5.72 5.51
CA ASP A 808 38.44 -4.43 5.81
C ASP A 808 39.78 -4.72 6.54
N ASN A 809 40.85 -4.04 6.11
CA ASN A 809 42.15 -4.23 6.73
C ASN A 809 42.22 -3.79 8.21
N THR A 810 41.20 -3.11 8.69
CA THR A 810 41.08 -2.64 10.07
C THR A 810 40.32 -3.62 10.97
N SER A 811 39.56 -4.56 10.40
CA SER A 811 38.76 -5.55 11.14
C SER A 811 39.41 -6.94 11.12
N PRO A 812 39.48 -7.66 12.25
CA PRO A 812 39.91 -9.06 12.29
C PRO A 812 38.86 -10.02 11.70
N PHE A 813 37.67 -9.54 11.34
CA PHE A 813 36.54 -10.33 10.87
C PHE A 813 36.15 -9.98 9.45
N THR A 814 35.51 -10.92 8.77
CA THR A 814 34.87 -10.73 7.46
C THR A 814 33.41 -10.31 7.62
N THR A 815 33.00 -9.25 6.94
CA THR A 815 31.59 -8.89 6.82
C THR A 815 30.98 -9.62 5.62
N LEU A 816 29.89 -10.36 5.87
CA LEU A 816 29.13 -11.09 4.87
C LEU A 816 27.75 -10.44 4.71
N GLU A 817 27.46 -9.91 3.53
CA GLU A 817 26.16 -9.38 3.17
C GLU A 817 25.39 -10.40 2.33
N ILE A 818 24.19 -10.77 2.76
CA ILE A 818 23.27 -11.69 2.05
C ILE A 818 22.02 -10.94 1.67
N THR A 819 21.67 -10.96 0.38
CA THR A 819 20.36 -10.50 -0.11
C THR A 819 19.65 -11.69 -0.71
N ALA A 820 18.43 -11.98 -0.24
CA ALA A 820 17.66 -13.13 -0.70
C ALA A 820 16.16 -12.88 -0.62
N LEU A 821 15.35 -13.81 -1.16
CA LEU A 821 13.91 -13.83 -0.94
C LEU A 821 13.64 -14.24 0.51
N ASP A 822 12.78 -13.48 1.20
CA ASP A 822 12.34 -13.83 2.55
C ASP A 822 11.58 -15.16 2.55
N ARG A 823 12.05 -16.11 3.36
CA ARG A 823 11.45 -17.44 3.49
C ARG A 823 11.43 -17.86 4.94
N PRO A 824 10.42 -18.63 5.36
CA PRO A 824 10.43 -19.25 6.67
C PRO A 824 11.71 -20.09 6.88
N ALA A 825 12.28 -20.02 8.07
CA ALA A 825 13.51 -20.71 8.46
C ALA A 825 14.79 -20.32 7.69
N LEU A 826 14.80 -19.20 6.95
CA LEU A 826 15.96 -18.76 6.17
C LEU A 826 17.22 -18.64 7.04
N LEU A 827 17.12 -18.02 8.23
CA LEU A 827 18.26 -17.89 9.16
C LEU A 827 18.76 -19.23 9.68
N ALA A 828 17.85 -20.17 9.96
CA ALA A 828 18.25 -21.51 10.38
C ALA A 828 19.02 -22.25 9.26
N ASN A 829 18.56 -22.11 8.00
CA ASN A 829 19.24 -22.68 6.84
C ASN A 829 20.61 -22.03 6.60
N ILE A 830 20.71 -20.70 6.78
CA ILE A 830 22.00 -19.97 6.69
C ILE A 830 22.93 -20.46 7.81
N GLY A 831 22.43 -20.60 9.05
CA GLY A 831 23.20 -21.12 10.18
C GLY A 831 23.72 -22.53 9.92
N GLN A 832 22.90 -23.41 9.30
CA GLN A 832 23.31 -24.74 8.88
C GLN A 832 24.44 -24.69 7.83
N ALA A 833 24.35 -23.77 6.85
CA ALA A 833 25.39 -23.62 5.85
C ALA A 833 26.71 -23.08 6.45
N PHE A 834 26.64 -22.21 7.45
CA PHE A 834 27.79 -21.73 8.19
C PHE A 834 28.52 -22.89 8.89
N ARG A 835 27.79 -23.77 9.57
CA ARG A 835 28.34 -24.98 10.17
C ARG A 835 29.05 -25.84 9.14
N ASP A 836 28.37 -26.16 8.02
CA ASP A 836 28.87 -27.04 6.99
C ASP A 836 30.16 -26.50 6.32
N CYS A 837 30.41 -25.20 6.46
CA CYS A 837 31.57 -24.47 5.92
C CYS A 837 32.62 -24.11 6.99
N ASP A 838 32.49 -24.55 8.23
CA ASP A 838 33.37 -24.19 9.36
C ASP A 838 33.53 -22.68 9.57
N ILE A 839 32.36 -21.99 9.65
CA ILE A 839 32.28 -20.56 9.86
C ILE A 839 31.79 -20.24 11.27
N GLU A 840 32.50 -19.38 11.98
CA GLU A 840 32.10 -18.79 13.25
C GLU A 840 31.35 -17.48 13.01
N VAL A 841 30.21 -17.31 13.68
CA VAL A 841 29.37 -16.09 13.59
C VAL A 841 29.56 -15.27 14.87
N HIS A 842 29.93 -13.99 14.73
CA HIS A 842 30.13 -13.07 15.86
C HIS A 842 28.96 -12.11 16.06
N SER A 843 28.34 -11.70 14.98
CA SER A 843 27.11 -10.88 15.03
C SER A 843 26.27 -11.05 13.78
N ALA A 844 24.99 -10.81 13.91
CA ALA A 844 24.06 -10.79 12.79
C ALA A 844 23.11 -9.59 12.92
N LYS A 845 22.85 -8.88 11.82
CA LYS A 845 21.80 -7.88 11.67
C LYS A 845 20.84 -8.33 10.59
N ILE A 846 19.59 -8.46 10.96
CA ILE A 846 18.54 -9.04 10.13
C ILE A 846 17.58 -7.93 9.70
N VAL A 847 17.46 -7.73 8.38
CA VAL A 847 16.62 -6.66 7.82
C VAL A 847 15.70 -7.24 6.77
N THR A 848 14.42 -7.32 7.08
CA THR A 848 13.39 -7.71 6.10
C THR A 848 12.73 -6.49 5.47
N LEU A 849 12.74 -6.45 4.13
CA LEU A 849 12.22 -5.38 3.29
C LEU A 849 11.19 -5.96 2.29
N GLY A 850 9.95 -6.11 2.73
CA GLY A 850 8.89 -6.71 1.92
C GLY A 850 9.13 -8.19 1.63
N GLU A 851 9.43 -8.50 0.37
CA GLU A 851 9.79 -9.86 -0.08
C GLU A 851 11.28 -10.19 0.04
N ARG A 852 12.11 -9.23 0.41
CA ARG A 852 13.56 -9.34 0.40
C ARG A 852 14.13 -9.22 1.80
N VAL A 853 15.09 -10.09 2.11
CA VAL A 853 15.97 -9.93 3.26
C VAL A 853 17.31 -9.34 2.82
N GLU A 854 17.90 -8.55 3.70
CA GLU A 854 19.22 -7.97 3.55
C GLU A 854 19.96 -8.14 4.88
N ASP A 855 20.55 -9.31 5.07
CA ASP A 855 21.20 -9.70 6.30
C ASP A 855 22.69 -9.44 6.24
N THR A 856 23.24 -8.95 7.34
CA THR A 856 24.68 -8.71 7.48
C THR A 856 25.21 -9.52 8.64
N PHE A 857 26.21 -10.34 8.37
CA PHE A 857 26.89 -11.17 9.36
C PHE A 857 28.35 -10.73 9.51
N THR A 858 28.84 -10.71 10.72
CA THR A 858 30.26 -10.65 11.02
C THR A 858 30.75 -12.06 11.31
N ILE A 859 31.68 -12.57 10.50
CA ILE A 859 32.10 -13.96 10.49
C ILE A 859 33.63 -14.11 10.49
N SER A 860 34.11 -15.27 10.95
CA SER A 860 35.49 -15.69 10.85
C SER A 860 35.61 -17.20 10.54
N ASP A 861 36.82 -17.67 10.35
CA ASP A 861 37.10 -19.12 10.43
C ASP A 861 37.16 -19.59 11.90
N ARG A 862 37.34 -20.89 12.13
CA ARG A 862 37.47 -21.47 13.48
C ARG A 862 38.69 -20.97 14.27
N ASP A 863 39.69 -20.42 13.58
CA ASP A 863 40.86 -19.80 14.21
C ASP A 863 40.68 -18.29 14.50
N ASN A 864 39.45 -17.79 14.41
CA ASN A 864 39.13 -16.36 14.54
C ASN A 864 39.85 -15.45 13.53
N LYS A 865 40.13 -15.95 12.30
CA LYS A 865 40.79 -15.20 11.24
C LYS A 865 39.79 -14.84 10.14
N PRO A 866 39.99 -13.69 9.44
CA PRO A 866 39.14 -13.30 8.33
C PRO A 866 39.24 -14.28 7.17
N ILE A 867 38.11 -14.50 6.49
CA ILE A 867 38.04 -15.42 5.34
C ILE A 867 38.48 -14.67 4.09
N THR A 868 39.72 -14.90 3.65
CA THR A 868 40.36 -14.20 2.53
C THR A 868 40.64 -15.08 1.31
N ASP A 869 40.68 -16.42 1.46
CA ASP A 869 40.94 -17.35 0.35
C ASP A 869 39.76 -17.38 -0.64
N GLU A 870 40.03 -17.01 -1.90
CA GLU A 870 39.03 -16.91 -2.95
C GLU A 870 38.31 -18.24 -3.23
N LYS A 871 39.01 -19.37 -3.16
CA LYS A 871 38.40 -20.70 -3.38
C LYS A 871 37.46 -21.09 -2.25
N ARG A 872 37.86 -20.78 -1.01
CA ARG A 872 37.01 -20.99 0.17
C ARG A 872 35.78 -20.11 0.11
N ILE A 873 35.91 -18.82 -0.25
CA ILE A 873 34.81 -17.89 -0.46
C ILE A 873 33.82 -18.43 -1.50
N GLU A 874 34.30 -18.95 -2.63
CA GLU A 874 33.42 -19.47 -3.69
C GLU A 874 32.68 -20.75 -3.23
N ASN A 875 33.36 -21.62 -2.48
CA ASN A 875 32.72 -22.81 -1.88
C ASN A 875 31.63 -22.42 -0.87
N ILE A 876 31.90 -21.45 0.00
CA ILE A 876 30.92 -20.94 0.98
C ILE A 876 29.71 -20.31 0.26
N LYS A 877 29.92 -19.50 -0.77
CA LYS A 877 28.86 -18.94 -1.59
C LYS A 877 27.95 -20.00 -2.16
N HIS A 878 28.54 -21.08 -2.69
CA HIS A 878 27.78 -22.18 -3.28
C HIS A 878 26.88 -22.88 -2.26
N HIS A 879 27.40 -23.17 -1.05
CA HIS A 879 26.63 -23.80 0.03
C HIS A 879 25.51 -22.88 0.53
N LEU A 880 25.81 -21.58 0.70
CA LEU A 880 24.81 -20.59 1.09
C LEU A 880 23.71 -20.44 0.01
N GLU A 881 24.07 -20.39 -1.29
CA GLU A 881 23.08 -20.34 -2.37
C GLU A 881 22.17 -21.57 -2.38
N GLN A 882 22.72 -22.76 -2.11
CA GLN A 882 21.92 -23.98 -1.97
C GLN A 882 20.98 -23.91 -0.77
N ALA A 883 21.48 -23.56 0.40
CA ALA A 883 20.70 -23.46 1.63
C ALA A 883 19.60 -22.39 1.57
N ILE A 884 19.87 -21.25 0.93
CA ILE A 884 18.92 -20.16 0.73
C ILE A 884 17.81 -20.56 -0.25
N ASN A 885 18.11 -21.36 -1.26
CA ASN A 885 17.15 -21.75 -2.30
C ASN A 885 16.43 -23.08 -2.00
N ALA A 886 16.83 -23.80 -0.94
CA ALA A 886 16.14 -24.99 -0.45
C ALA A 886 14.81 -24.58 0.23
#